data_b454e40ac4589d6f0d4119767cea764b
#
_entry.id   b454e40ac4589d6f0d4119767cea764b
#
_cell.length_a   1.000
_cell.length_b   1.000
_cell.length_c   1.000
_cell.angle_alpha   90.00
_cell.angle_beta   90.00
_cell.angle_gamma   90.00
#
_symmetry.space_group_name_H-M   'P 1'
#
loop_
_entity.id
_entity.type
_entity.pdbx_description
1 polymer ?
#
loop_
_entity_poly.entity_id
_entity_poly.type
_entity_poly.pdbx_seq_one_letter_code
_entity_poly.pdbx_strand_id
1 'polypeptide(L)'
;MNKVRILACLFISSFLLTGYSCQKASNAQNGTEVVVNKQIKLPEKVDFESKVQSKNISLGTPANVKYTITSNKDWCHAVQQGNTLKISVDINDDTDVRQATLTVKGGETETKINVRQLGTDPAILVDRDIFSMQAVGGNLDFEITTNVQFEVKLPDWITPPSEARAMRKEQRHYVVQANKNEAKRSGQIEIIQTNPQQGVAPLRKFIAINQDGLSEYASGSTANIPQDEKIKVVSGTASSYQSPDGIEKSFDGDYSTLYHSAWANGSPNYYPITLTYNLAEATNVDYVVYYPRTSGYNGRFHKFELQYSLDGNTYTKIDEYEIPDKTSPTRLSFNNPIRAKSFRFIVRKGYGDGVGFASCAEMEFFKKSDKGFDYKSIFANDLCTVVRPNITDAQIAAISDPFFRNLAFYVKEGKYQKEFRVASYKPYQDPAIIANKNKTFACSILDNPTGIYVKEGEDLIAFVGDTHGFRNLSIRVQNLDKPGGDGFNDPVYYNLYQGFNKIRITKPGLVYVIYLVGEGQADKMQPIDIHFATGTVNGYYNSQDSKLKDRWKELLGKASYKYFDVLGKYAHLTFETQAFRSYTPEGIELTKTYDSIVHNEWILHGYYKYPQRKPLTRMYLHVMYHAFMYATWYHTAYVNGTQKDILNPDKMRDPKSQGAAWGPSHELGHVNQVSPGIKWRGMTEVTVNIPSEYITTYVFKQPSRLQVEELDFYRNNRYTKAFTEIIAQKAPFCKSGDVFCNLVPFWQLELYFGKTLGLTPRLSADGHSGFYPDLYEFVRKEPNQPNPGTQQTEFPYSASHVGKKDLTHFFEQWGFFREVNTTVDDYGKEQMIVTQQRADEVKGRIKKLNLHDMKDIALEYITDNNSHLYKNPEKILTKGQSASISGNTIRISGWNNTVAFEVYDEKNNLFFIADASYPELGRAVFTINQNWNSKYVIKAVSAGNAREIVPHN
;
A
#
# COMPACT_ATOMS: atom_id res chain seq x y z
N MET A 1 -12.24 -4.98 38.39
CA MET A 1 -11.62 -3.74 38.96
C MET A 1 -10.27 -3.52 38.29
N ASN A 2 -10.24 -3.02 37.10
CA ASN A 2 -9.02 -2.50 36.48
C ASN A 2 -9.43 -1.37 35.57
N LYS A 3 -9.07 -0.15 35.96
CA LYS A 3 -9.31 1.08 35.24
C LYS A 3 -8.53 1.09 33.94
N VAL A 4 -9.19 1.05 32.80
CA VAL A 4 -8.60 1.44 31.55
C VAL A 4 -8.84 2.96 31.38
N ARG A 5 -7.85 3.73 31.69
CA ARG A 5 -7.79 5.15 31.32
C ARG A 5 -7.59 5.22 29.81
N ILE A 6 -8.57 5.70 29.09
CA ILE A 6 -8.40 6.19 27.72
C ILE A 6 -7.76 7.56 27.82
N LEU A 7 -6.44 7.59 27.66
CA LEU A 7 -5.69 8.85 27.48
C LEU A 7 -5.78 9.18 25.99
N ALA A 8 -6.50 10.25 25.67
CA ALA A 8 -6.37 10.89 24.37
C ALA A 8 -4.96 11.53 24.35
N CYS A 9 -4.01 10.87 23.74
CA CYS A 9 -2.69 11.45 23.48
C CYS A 9 -2.79 12.42 22.31
N LEU A 10 -2.88 13.69 22.63
CA LEU A 10 -2.48 14.76 21.73
C LEU A 10 -0.96 14.67 21.50
N PHE A 11 -0.55 14.14 20.37
CA PHE A 11 0.83 14.31 19.91
C PHE A 11 0.88 15.48 18.92
N ILE A 12 1.40 16.58 19.41
CA ILE A 12 1.86 17.71 18.63
C ILE A 12 3.18 17.29 17.99
N SER A 13 3.20 17.05 16.68
CA SER A 13 4.45 16.97 15.93
C SER A 13 4.91 18.40 15.59
N SER A 14 5.72 18.97 16.48
CA SER A 14 6.50 20.16 16.18
C SER A 14 7.65 19.76 15.24
N PHE A 15 7.61 20.23 14.02
CA PHE A 15 8.78 20.27 13.14
C PHE A 15 9.76 21.31 13.69
N LEU A 16 10.80 20.85 14.36
CA LEU A 16 11.98 21.64 14.69
C LEU A 16 12.91 21.64 13.47
N LEU A 17 12.96 22.77 12.78
CA LEU A 17 14.06 23.13 11.89
C LEU A 17 15.32 23.33 12.75
N THR A 18 16.21 22.35 12.74
CA THR A 18 17.59 22.58 13.19
C THR A 18 18.44 22.86 11.97
N GLY A 19 18.83 24.13 11.84
CA GLY A 19 19.87 24.53 10.92
C GLY A 19 21.19 23.90 11.34
N TYR A 20 21.84 23.19 10.41
CA TYR A 20 23.23 22.83 10.53
C TYR A 20 24.09 23.85 9.75
N SER A 21 24.93 24.54 10.50
CA SER A 21 25.96 25.40 9.94
C SER A 21 27.02 24.59 9.23
N CYS A 22 27.40 25.06 8.03
CA CYS A 22 28.58 24.59 7.33
C CYS A 22 29.85 24.91 8.12
N GLN A 23 30.61 23.87 8.46
CA GLN A 23 32.06 24.00 8.64
C GLN A 23 32.75 23.36 7.46
N LYS A 24 33.59 24.19 6.81
CA LYS A 24 34.53 23.81 5.77
C LYS A 24 35.53 22.79 6.33
N ALA A 25 35.66 21.66 5.69
CA ALA A 25 36.85 20.82 5.79
C ALA A 25 37.46 20.66 4.38
N SER A 26 38.73 20.85 4.37
CA SER A 26 39.65 20.95 3.24
C SER A 26 39.81 19.66 2.42
N ASN A 27 40.10 19.84 1.14
CA ASN A 27 40.55 18.90 0.12
C ASN A 27 41.36 17.71 0.63
N ALA A 28 40.88 16.50 0.33
CA ALA A 28 41.71 15.36 0.05
C ALA A 28 41.10 14.59 -1.14
N GLN A 29 41.80 14.59 -2.25
CA GLN A 29 41.51 13.73 -3.38
C GLN A 29 41.67 12.27 -2.93
N ASN A 30 40.56 11.52 -2.95
CA ASN A 30 40.60 10.07 -2.99
C ASN A 30 39.50 9.60 -3.91
N GLY A 31 39.89 8.84 -4.91
CA GLY A 31 39.02 8.24 -5.90
C GLY A 31 37.99 7.32 -5.22
N THR A 32 36.77 7.57 -5.50
CA THR A 32 35.62 6.73 -5.04
C THR A 32 35.72 5.38 -5.74
N GLU A 33 36.18 4.35 -5.02
CA GLU A 33 35.98 2.96 -5.42
C GLU A 33 34.48 2.66 -5.41
N VAL A 34 33.95 2.32 -6.57
CA VAL A 34 32.60 1.81 -6.72
C VAL A 34 32.56 0.42 -6.09
N VAL A 35 32.03 0.30 -4.89
CA VAL A 35 31.77 -0.98 -4.24
C VAL A 35 30.61 -1.65 -4.98
N VAL A 36 30.94 -2.51 -5.93
CA VAL A 36 29.97 -3.41 -6.56
C VAL A 36 29.79 -4.62 -5.66
N ASN A 37 28.71 -4.64 -4.89
CA ASN A 37 28.36 -5.75 -4.01
C ASN A 37 27.83 -6.93 -4.85
N LYS A 38 28.73 -7.63 -5.58
CA LYS A 38 28.43 -8.89 -6.28
C LYS A 38 29.06 -10.05 -5.52
N GLN A 39 28.22 -10.95 -5.06
CA GLN A 39 28.67 -12.24 -4.51
C GLN A 39 29.57 -12.94 -5.54
N ILE A 40 30.85 -13.14 -5.20
CA ILE A 40 31.82 -13.87 -6.01
C ILE A 40 31.43 -15.36 -6.00
N LYS A 41 31.16 -15.94 -7.17
CA LYS A 41 30.95 -17.38 -7.31
C LYS A 41 32.25 -18.06 -7.60
N LEU A 42 33.01 -18.41 -6.56
CA LEU A 42 34.21 -19.23 -6.67
C LEU A 42 33.91 -20.70 -6.34
N PRO A 43 34.66 -21.65 -6.90
CA PRO A 43 34.56 -23.05 -6.53
C PRO A 43 34.90 -23.25 -5.05
N GLU A 44 34.19 -24.14 -4.39
CA GLU A 44 34.48 -24.49 -3.00
C GLU A 44 35.82 -25.25 -2.85
N LYS A 45 36.19 -26.02 -3.87
CA LYS A 45 37.39 -26.86 -3.90
C LYS A 45 38.16 -26.71 -5.21
N VAL A 46 39.47 -26.77 -5.12
CA VAL A 46 40.40 -26.83 -6.28
C VAL A 46 41.47 -27.91 -6.03
N ASP A 47 41.55 -28.88 -6.90
CA ASP A 47 42.43 -30.02 -6.73
C ASP A 47 43.65 -29.96 -7.68
N PHE A 48 44.78 -30.44 -7.22
CA PHE A 48 46.03 -30.45 -7.92
C PHE A 48 46.68 -31.86 -7.83
N GLU A 49 47.43 -32.24 -8.83
CA GLU A 49 48.36 -33.37 -8.79
C GLU A 49 49.54 -33.04 -7.82
N SER A 50 50.38 -34.01 -7.52
CA SER A 50 51.52 -33.86 -6.65
C SER A 50 52.61 -32.91 -7.16
N LYS A 51 52.69 -32.69 -8.49
CA LYS A 51 53.68 -31.81 -9.13
C LYS A 51 53.36 -30.32 -9.00
N VAL A 52 54.36 -29.48 -9.24
CA VAL A 52 54.16 -28.00 -9.38
C VAL A 52 53.15 -27.75 -10.48
N GLN A 53 52.08 -27.05 -10.18
CA GLN A 53 50.96 -26.81 -11.11
C GLN A 53 50.26 -25.50 -10.85
N SER A 54 49.57 -24.95 -11.84
CA SER A 54 48.69 -23.78 -11.64
C SER A 54 47.37 -23.92 -12.37
N LYS A 55 46.30 -23.35 -11.80
CA LYS A 55 44.97 -23.27 -12.41
C LYS A 55 44.46 -21.84 -12.37
N ASN A 56 43.73 -21.45 -13.41
CA ASN A 56 43.09 -20.11 -13.52
C ASN A 56 41.60 -20.25 -13.29
N ILE A 57 41.05 -19.44 -12.39
CA ILE A 57 39.63 -19.44 -12.01
C ILE A 57 39.06 -18.06 -12.32
N SER A 58 37.96 -18.00 -13.02
CA SER A 58 37.26 -16.74 -13.30
C SER A 58 36.65 -16.15 -12.03
N LEU A 59 36.91 -14.89 -11.77
CA LEU A 59 36.31 -14.15 -10.64
C LEU A 59 34.85 -13.70 -10.94
N GLY A 60 34.42 -13.80 -12.22
CA GLY A 60 33.07 -13.40 -12.59
C GLY A 60 32.74 -11.91 -12.45
N THR A 61 33.77 -11.08 -12.27
CA THR A 61 33.69 -9.62 -12.04
C THR A 61 34.53 -8.86 -13.04
N PRO A 62 34.27 -7.55 -13.29
CA PRO A 62 35.14 -6.74 -14.15
C PRO A 62 36.60 -6.69 -13.66
N ALA A 63 37.52 -6.53 -14.59
CA ALA A 63 38.99 -6.58 -14.32
C ALA A 63 39.51 -5.47 -13.39
N ASN A 64 38.74 -4.42 -13.17
CA ASN A 64 39.08 -3.30 -12.29
C ASN A 64 38.72 -3.51 -10.80
N VAL A 65 38.01 -4.60 -10.48
CA VAL A 65 37.69 -4.94 -9.08
C VAL A 65 38.90 -5.66 -8.48
N LYS A 66 39.45 -5.13 -7.38
CA LYS A 66 40.59 -5.72 -6.66
C LYS A 66 40.13 -6.54 -5.46
N TYR A 67 40.73 -7.68 -5.29
CA TYR A 67 40.52 -8.59 -4.17
C TYR A 67 41.79 -8.77 -3.34
N THR A 68 41.63 -8.84 -2.03
CA THR A 68 42.68 -9.30 -1.13
C THR A 68 42.63 -10.82 -1.05
N ILE A 69 43.72 -11.50 -1.37
CA ILE A 69 43.81 -12.95 -1.40
C ILE A 69 44.88 -13.39 -0.43
N THR A 70 44.54 -14.29 0.48
CA THR A 70 45.48 -14.87 1.46
C THR A 70 45.37 -16.37 1.45
N SER A 71 46.52 -17.05 1.59
CA SER A 71 46.65 -18.48 1.82
C SER A 71 47.05 -18.76 3.23
N ASN A 72 46.50 -19.83 3.81
CA ASN A 72 46.92 -20.30 5.16
C ASN A 72 48.09 -21.30 5.12
N LYS A 73 48.66 -21.54 3.93
CA LYS A 73 49.79 -22.45 3.71
C LYS A 73 50.78 -21.85 2.70
N ASP A 74 52.07 -21.98 2.98
CA ASP A 74 53.17 -21.41 2.19
C ASP A 74 53.35 -22.08 0.82
N TRP A 75 52.96 -23.36 0.67
CA TRP A 75 53.04 -24.10 -0.58
C TRP A 75 51.90 -23.77 -1.58
N CYS A 76 50.91 -23.01 -1.16
CA CYS A 76 49.76 -22.66 -1.97
C CYS A 76 49.74 -21.14 -2.19
N HIS A 77 49.93 -20.72 -3.43
CA HIS A 77 50.00 -19.31 -3.82
C HIS A 77 48.78 -18.93 -4.68
N ALA A 78 48.29 -17.69 -4.51
CA ALA A 78 47.22 -17.20 -5.34
C ALA A 78 47.43 -15.72 -5.64
N VAL A 79 47.16 -15.34 -6.89
CA VAL A 79 47.27 -13.94 -7.35
C VAL A 79 46.12 -13.59 -8.31
N GLN A 80 45.58 -12.40 -8.18
CA GLN A 80 44.61 -11.89 -9.14
C GLN A 80 45.32 -11.36 -10.39
N GLN A 81 44.89 -11.82 -11.57
CA GLN A 81 45.32 -11.33 -12.88
C GLN A 81 44.09 -10.88 -13.67
N GLY A 82 43.79 -9.58 -13.62
CA GLY A 82 42.56 -9.02 -14.20
C GLY A 82 41.29 -9.59 -13.53
N ASN A 83 40.43 -10.25 -14.32
CA ASN A 83 39.22 -10.93 -13.83
C ASN A 83 39.44 -12.42 -13.48
N THR A 84 40.69 -12.85 -13.37
CA THR A 84 41.08 -14.24 -13.13
C THR A 84 41.89 -14.36 -11.83
N LEU A 85 41.61 -15.37 -11.03
CA LEU A 85 42.43 -15.83 -9.91
C LEU A 85 43.33 -16.95 -10.38
N LYS A 86 44.63 -16.73 -10.43
CA LYS A 86 45.62 -17.78 -10.68
C LYS A 86 46.04 -18.39 -9.35
N ILE A 87 45.74 -19.68 -9.16
CA ILE A 87 46.20 -20.48 -8.01
C ILE A 87 47.33 -21.36 -8.48
N SER A 88 48.44 -21.40 -7.72
CA SER A 88 49.58 -22.25 -7.99
C SER A 88 50.04 -22.98 -6.73
N VAL A 89 50.54 -24.17 -6.88
CA VAL A 89 50.99 -25.04 -5.79
C VAL A 89 52.41 -25.51 -6.05
N ASP A 90 53.22 -25.65 -5.00
CA ASP A 90 54.54 -26.27 -5.03
C ASP A 90 54.41 -27.78 -5.08
N ILE A 91 55.53 -28.48 -5.39
CA ILE A 91 55.55 -29.96 -5.41
C ILE A 91 55.18 -30.53 -4.02
N ASN A 92 54.39 -31.62 -4.03
CA ASN A 92 54.06 -32.38 -2.83
C ASN A 92 54.73 -33.75 -2.92
N ASP A 93 55.88 -33.90 -2.31
CA ASP A 93 56.62 -35.15 -2.27
C ASP A 93 56.22 -36.04 -1.08
N ASP A 94 55.33 -35.60 -0.22
CA ASP A 94 54.79 -36.38 0.87
C ASP A 94 53.82 -37.48 0.37
N THR A 95 53.58 -38.49 1.22
CA THR A 95 52.62 -39.55 0.89
C THR A 95 51.18 -39.05 0.86
N ASP A 96 50.82 -38.17 1.76
CA ASP A 96 49.46 -37.76 2.02
C ASP A 96 48.96 -36.61 1.12
N VAL A 97 47.65 -36.58 0.94
CA VAL A 97 46.95 -35.40 0.38
C VAL A 97 47.06 -34.21 1.32
N ARG A 98 47.60 -33.09 0.86
CA ARG A 98 47.67 -31.88 1.64
C ARG A 98 46.60 -30.87 1.27
N GLN A 99 46.20 -29.99 2.22
CA GLN A 99 45.14 -29.01 2.04
C GLN A 99 45.56 -27.60 2.45
N ALA A 100 45.08 -26.60 1.72
CA ALA A 100 45.17 -25.18 2.03
C ALA A 100 43.81 -24.48 1.89
N THR A 101 43.63 -23.43 2.65
CA THR A 101 42.47 -22.54 2.50
C THR A 101 42.94 -21.21 1.93
N LEU A 102 42.39 -20.83 0.77
CA LEU A 102 42.50 -19.48 0.23
C LEU A 102 41.31 -18.67 0.67
N THR A 103 41.58 -17.49 1.21
CA THR A 103 40.53 -16.51 1.54
C THR A 103 40.57 -15.37 0.55
N VAL A 104 39.48 -15.12 -0.15
CA VAL A 104 39.32 -14.04 -1.14
C VAL A 104 38.34 -13.02 -0.60
N LYS A 105 38.81 -11.81 -0.33
CA LYS A 105 38.03 -10.69 0.19
C LYS A 105 37.87 -9.56 -0.83
N GLY A 106 36.64 -9.09 -1.03
CA GLY A 106 36.34 -7.91 -1.81
C GLY A 106 35.21 -7.11 -1.16
N GLY A 107 35.53 -5.92 -0.64
CA GLY A 107 34.59 -5.14 0.17
C GLY A 107 34.18 -5.90 1.44
N GLU A 108 32.88 -6.02 1.69
CA GLU A 108 32.33 -6.77 2.83
C GLU A 108 32.18 -8.28 2.58
N THR A 109 32.44 -8.75 1.36
CA THR A 109 32.29 -10.17 1.02
C THR A 109 33.59 -10.94 1.22
N GLU A 110 33.50 -12.12 1.87
CA GLU A 110 34.58 -13.06 2.06
C GLU A 110 34.18 -14.43 1.53
N THR A 111 35.02 -15.04 0.64
CA THR A 111 34.79 -16.39 0.11
C THR A 111 36.03 -17.22 0.35
N LYS A 112 35.87 -18.50 0.71
CA LYS A 112 36.94 -19.44 0.97
C LYS A 112 36.96 -20.53 -0.09
N ILE A 113 38.19 -20.88 -0.56
CA ILE A 113 38.44 -21.99 -1.48
C ILE A 113 39.30 -23.00 -0.75
N ASN A 114 38.89 -24.27 -0.72
CA ASN A 114 39.72 -25.36 -0.21
C ASN A 114 40.60 -25.89 -1.36
N VAL A 115 41.90 -25.68 -1.29
CA VAL A 115 42.88 -26.20 -2.25
C VAL A 115 43.45 -27.51 -1.70
N ARG A 116 43.35 -28.60 -2.52
CA ARG A 116 43.87 -29.92 -2.15
C ARG A 116 44.90 -30.34 -3.18
N GLN A 117 45.98 -30.98 -2.75
CA GLN A 117 47.01 -31.49 -3.62
C GLN A 117 47.32 -32.94 -3.25
N LEU A 118 47.34 -33.80 -4.29
CA LEU A 118 47.74 -35.21 -4.13
C LEU A 118 49.16 -35.35 -3.57
N GLY A 119 49.37 -36.40 -2.80
CA GLY A 119 50.67 -36.91 -2.46
C GLY A 119 51.03 -38.10 -3.38
N THR A 120 51.92 -38.96 -2.94
CA THR A 120 52.39 -40.17 -3.65
C THR A 120 51.50 -41.37 -3.42
N ASP A 121 50.72 -41.41 -2.32
CA ASP A 121 49.80 -42.52 -2.05
C ASP A 121 48.59 -42.50 -3.00
N PRO A 122 48.00 -43.65 -3.31
CA PRO A 122 46.80 -43.76 -4.11
C PRO A 122 45.66 -42.88 -3.56
N ALA A 123 45.12 -41.95 -4.42
CA ALA A 123 44.02 -41.08 -4.03
C ALA A 123 43.14 -40.74 -5.22
N ILE A 124 41.83 -40.47 -4.96
CA ILE A 124 40.85 -39.98 -5.90
C ILE A 124 40.16 -38.72 -5.26
N LEU A 125 40.35 -37.58 -5.87
CA LEU A 125 39.71 -36.33 -5.51
C LEU A 125 38.71 -35.91 -6.55
N VAL A 126 37.61 -35.33 -6.12
CA VAL A 126 36.59 -34.70 -6.98
C VAL A 126 36.36 -33.26 -6.53
N ASP A 127 36.13 -32.37 -7.48
CA ASP A 127 35.93 -30.95 -7.20
C ASP A 127 34.59 -30.69 -6.50
N ARG A 128 33.63 -31.61 -6.63
CA ARG A 128 32.31 -31.52 -6.01
C ARG A 128 31.79 -32.89 -5.58
N ASP A 129 31.32 -33.02 -4.35
CA ASP A 129 30.81 -34.28 -3.78
C ASP A 129 29.28 -34.42 -3.91
N ILE A 130 28.56 -33.31 -4.15
CA ILE A 130 27.08 -33.28 -4.22
C ILE A 130 26.64 -32.35 -5.34
N PHE A 131 25.70 -32.82 -6.14
CA PHE A 131 25.00 -32.01 -7.13
C PHE A 131 23.50 -31.96 -6.83
N SER A 132 22.91 -30.78 -6.90
CA SER A 132 21.49 -30.57 -6.89
C SER A 132 21.03 -30.17 -8.30
N MET A 133 20.12 -30.95 -8.86
CA MET A 133 19.64 -30.78 -10.23
C MET A 133 18.14 -30.50 -10.22
N GLN A 134 17.72 -29.70 -11.16
CA GLN A 134 16.30 -29.45 -11.37
C GLN A 134 15.63 -30.61 -12.08
N ALA A 135 14.29 -30.71 -12.04
CA ALA A 135 13.54 -31.81 -12.64
C ALA A 135 13.84 -32.00 -14.13
N VAL A 136 14.07 -30.94 -14.88
CA VAL A 136 14.40 -30.98 -16.30
C VAL A 136 15.72 -31.69 -16.59
N GLY A 137 16.61 -31.86 -15.59
CA GLY A 137 17.93 -32.41 -15.76
C GLY A 137 18.89 -31.43 -16.45
N GLY A 138 19.79 -31.96 -17.29
CA GLY A 138 20.78 -31.19 -18.04
C GLY A 138 22.19 -31.68 -17.82
N ASN A 139 23.17 -30.86 -18.21
CA ASN A 139 24.58 -31.20 -18.14
C ASN A 139 25.07 -31.30 -16.70
N LEU A 140 25.90 -32.33 -16.45
CA LEU A 140 26.58 -32.57 -15.18
C LEU A 140 28.06 -32.63 -15.46
N ASP A 141 28.81 -31.64 -15.03
CA ASP A 141 30.24 -31.51 -15.28
C ASP A 141 30.97 -31.51 -13.95
N PHE A 142 31.99 -32.32 -13.82
CA PHE A 142 32.89 -32.33 -12.66
C PHE A 142 34.31 -32.79 -13.07
N GLU A 143 35.27 -32.47 -12.21
CA GLU A 143 36.66 -32.77 -12.38
C GLU A 143 37.12 -33.88 -11.43
N ILE A 144 37.88 -34.83 -11.94
CA ILE A 144 38.53 -35.89 -11.18
C ILE A 144 40.02 -35.66 -11.20
N THR A 145 40.65 -35.55 -10.03
CA THR A 145 42.10 -35.49 -9.86
C THR A 145 42.55 -36.75 -9.15
N THR A 146 43.40 -37.55 -9.81
CA THR A 146 43.78 -38.83 -9.25
C THR A 146 45.15 -39.25 -9.78
N ASN A 147 45.87 -40.10 -9.01
CA ASN A 147 47.12 -40.77 -9.38
C ASN A 147 46.94 -42.29 -9.62
N VAL A 148 45.67 -42.76 -9.68
CA VAL A 148 45.34 -44.17 -9.98
C VAL A 148 44.46 -44.28 -11.24
N GLN A 149 44.45 -45.49 -11.84
CA GLN A 149 43.49 -45.84 -12.89
C GLN A 149 42.10 -46.07 -12.27
N PHE A 150 41.04 -45.62 -12.93
CA PHE A 150 39.68 -45.73 -12.41
C PHE A 150 38.62 -45.96 -13.50
N GLU A 151 37.49 -46.45 -13.09
CA GLU A 151 36.23 -46.47 -13.83
C GLU A 151 35.15 -45.63 -13.13
N VAL A 152 34.12 -45.20 -13.89
CA VAL A 152 32.99 -44.45 -13.34
C VAL A 152 31.71 -45.25 -13.58
N LYS A 153 30.97 -45.55 -12.53
CA LYS A 153 29.64 -46.14 -12.55
C LYS A 153 28.57 -45.09 -12.35
N LEU A 154 27.58 -45.11 -13.22
CA LEU A 154 26.49 -44.14 -13.26
C LEU A 154 25.16 -44.76 -12.88
N PRO A 155 24.24 -44.07 -12.23
CA PRO A 155 22.84 -44.44 -12.19
C PRO A 155 22.23 -44.49 -13.61
N ASP A 156 21.20 -45.29 -13.85
CA ASP A 156 20.58 -45.50 -15.16
C ASP A 156 20.03 -44.25 -15.83
N TRP A 157 19.76 -43.23 -15.05
CA TRP A 157 19.25 -41.93 -15.49
C TRP A 157 20.34 -40.87 -15.73
N ILE A 158 21.61 -41.24 -15.67
CA ILE A 158 22.74 -40.40 -16.04
C ILE A 158 23.51 -41.07 -17.18
N THR A 159 23.62 -40.36 -18.29
CA THR A 159 24.22 -40.94 -19.51
C THR A 159 25.42 -40.12 -20.00
N PRO A 160 26.37 -40.69 -20.72
CA PRO A 160 27.37 -39.95 -21.48
C PRO A 160 26.68 -38.99 -22.49
N PRO A 161 27.31 -37.89 -22.90
CA PRO A 161 26.77 -36.98 -23.91
C PRO A 161 26.68 -37.69 -25.27
N SER A 162 25.67 -37.36 -26.08
CA SER A 162 25.41 -37.96 -27.40
C SER A 162 26.47 -37.62 -28.45
N GLU A 163 27.22 -36.55 -28.25
CA GLU A 163 28.38 -36.22 -29.10
C GLU A 163 29.67 -36.34 -28.28
N ALA A 164 30.64 -37.08 -28.79
CA ALA A 164 31.95 -37.25 -28.17
C ALA A 164 32.73 -35.93 -28.21
N ARG A 165 32.52 -35.06 -27.24
CA ARG A 165 33.47 -34.01 -26.90
C ARG A 165 34.75 -34.70 -26.43
N ALA A 166 35.87 -34.35 -27.03
CA ALA A 166 37.18 -34.87 -26.64
C ALA A 166 37.36 -34.73 -25.13
N MET A 167 37.21 -35.83 -24.40
CA MET A 167 37.37 -35.86 -22.94
C MET A 167 38.83 -35.61 -22.61
N ARG A 168 39.14 -34.51 -21.98
CA ARG A 168 40.40 -34.35 -21.24
C ARG A 168 40.38 -35.39 -20.10
N LYS A 169 41.52 -35.99 -19.80
CA LYS A 169 41.64 -37.07 -18.79
C LYS A 169 41.00 -36.75 -17.43
N GLU A 170 40.76 -35.52 -17.12
CA GLU A 170 40.40 -34.96 -15.79
C GLU A 170 38.96 -34.45 -15.72
N GLN A 171 38.35 -33.99 -16.82
CA GLN A 171 36.99 -33.50 -16.86
C GLN A 171 36.00 -34.55 -17.34
N ARG A 172 34.90 -34.70 -16.62
CA ARG A 172 33.80 -35.61 -16.94
C ARG A 172 32.55 -34.82 -17.26
N HIS A 173 31.92 -35.18 -18.36
CA HIS A 173 30.69 -34.62 -18.86
C HIS A 173 29.62 -35.68 -18.94
N TYR A 174 28.49 -35.48 -18.31
CA TYR A 174 27.36 -36.39 -18.35
C TYR A 174 26.08 -35.60 -18.57
N VAL A 175 24.99 -36.31 -18.92
CA VAL A 175 23.65 -35.74 -19.06
C VAL A 175 22.74 -36.42 -18.05
N VAL A 176 22.17 -35.63 -17.15
CA VAL A 176 21.12 -36.07 -16.22
C VAL A 176 19.79 -35.98 -16.95
N GLN A 177 19.13 -37.12 -17.09
CA GLN A 177 17.82 -37.19 -17.74
C GLN A 177 16.74 -36.50 -16.91
N ALA A 178 15.68 -35.99 -17.56
CA ALA A 178 14.57 -35.35 -16.87
C ALA A 178 13.88 -36.32 -15.89
N ASN A 179 13.54 -35.82 -14.71
CA ASN A 179 12.70 -36.51 -13.74
C ASN A 179 11.25 -36.08 -13.94
N LYS A 180 10.45 -36.93 -14.59
CA LYS A 180 9.02 -36.66 -14.84
C LYS A 180 8.10 -37.12 -13.71
N ASN A 181 8.65 -37.72 -12.64
CA ASN A 181 7.91 -38.08 -11.44
C ASN A 181 7.70 -36.87 -10.52
N GLU A 182 6.65 -36.92 -9.73
CA GLU A 182 6.40 -35.85 -8.72
C GLU A 182 7.44 -35.88 -7.60
N ALA A 183 7.92 -37.06 -7.24
CA ALA A 183 8.90 -37.22 -6.17
C ALA A 183 10.32 -36.89 -6.64
N LYS A 184 11.09 -36.29 -5.73
CA LYS A 184 12.55 -36.14 -5.88
C LYS A 184 13.21 -37.51 -6.01
N ARG A 185 14.30 -37.61 -6.76
CA ARG A 185 15.14 -38.80 -6.83
C ARG A 185 16.57 -38.50 -6.47
N SER A 186 17.27 -39.48 -5.92
CA SER A 186 18.67 -39.38 -5.57
C SER A 186 19.43 -40.59 -6.11
N GLY A 187 20.67 -40.41 -6.44
CA GLY A 187 21.58 -41.45 -6.87
C GLY A 187 23.01 -41.06 -6.57
N GLN A 188 23.93 -41.96 -6.81
CA GLN A 188 25.35 -41.75 -6.61
C GLN A 188 26.14 -42.15 -7.86
N ILE A 189 27.06 -41.29 -8.27
CA ILE A 189 28.11 -41.65 -9.20
C ILE A 189 29.23 -42.27 -8.37
N GLU A 190 29.69 -43.45 -8.74
CA GLU A 190 30.78 -44.14 -8.05
C GLU A 190 32.02 -44.16 -8.97
N ILE A 191 33.14 -43.69 -8.44
CA ILE A 191 34.45 -43.68 -9.06
C ILE A 191 35.29 -44.74 -8.35
N ILE A 192 35.72 -45.77 -9.06
CA ILE A 192 36.34 -46.98 -8.51
C ILE A 192 37.75 -47.17 -9.11
N GLN A 193 38.76 -47.36 -8.28
CA GLN A 193 40.07 -47.74 -8.70
C GLN A 193 40.07 -49.11 -9.39
N THR A 194 40.61 -49.24 -10.63
CA THR A 194 40.63 -50.47 -11.39
C THR A 194 41.81 -51.38 -11.15
N ASN A 195 42.98 -50.86 -10.74
CA ASN A 195 44.21 -51.61 -10.48
C ASN A 195 44.71 -51.40 -9.02
N PRO A 196 43.98 -51.90 -8.02
CA PRO A 196 44.49 -51.86 -6.65
C PRO A 196 45.67 -52.81 -6.46
N GLN A 197 46.55 -52.55 -5.47
CA GLN A 197 47.58 -53.51 -5.08
C GLN A 197 46.97 -54.83 -4.63
N GLN A 198 47.67 -55.94 -4.87
CA GLN A 198 47.15 -57.25 -4.51
C GLN A 198 46.88 -57.34 -3.00
N GLY A 199 45.67 -57.70 -2.62
CA GLY A 199 45.21 -57.79 -1.23
C GLY A 199 44.69 -56.47 -0.63
N VAL A 200 44.68 -55.34 -1.39
CA VAL A 200 44.14 -54.07 -0.97
C VAL A 200 42.82 -53.83 -1.63
N ALA A 201 41.81 -53.39 -0.86
CA ALA A 201 40.50 -53.03 -1.42
C ALA A 201 40.62 -51.79 -2.36
N PRO A 202 39.91 -51.76 -3.50
CA PRO A 202 39.97 -50.63 -4.40
C PRO A 202 39.43 -49.34 -3.76
N LEU A 203 40.08 -48.22 -4.01
CA LEU A 203 39.59 -46.91 -3.61
C LEU A 203 38.24 -46.62 -4.31
N ARG A 204 37.33 -46.07 -3.55
CA ARG A 204 36.00 -45.66 -4.03
C ARG A 204 35.72 -44.22 -3.64
N LYS A 205 35.24 -43.43 -4.56
CA LYS A 205 34.74 -42.09 -4.34
C LYS A 205 33.31 -41.96 -4.84
N PHE A 206 32.44 -41.33 -4.05
CA PHE A 206 31.02 -41.15 -4.40
C PHE A 206 30.72 -39.66 -4.59
N ILE A 207 29.91 -39.39 -5.61
CA ILE A 207 29.30 -38.09 -5.86
C ILE A 207 27.80 -38.25 -5.77
N ALA A 208 27.16 -37.60 -4.83
CA ALA A 208 25.71 -37.66 -4.66
C ALA A 208 25.01 -36.72 -5.66
N ILE A 209 23.98 -37.23 -6.31
CA ILE A 209 23.13 -36.48 -7.24
C ILE A 209 21.73 -36.45 -6.67
N ASN A 210 21.23 -35.26 -6.33
CA ASN A 210 19.84 -35.03 -5.92
C ASN A 210 19.13 -34.29 -7.03
N GLN A 211 18.02 -34.85 -7.53
CA GLN A 211 17.24 -34.23 -8.58
C GLN A 211 15.80 -34.01 -8.14
N ASP A 212 15.33 -32.76 -8.33
CA ASP A 212 13.95 -32.40 -8.02
C ASP A 212 12.93 -33.17 -8.84
N GLY A 213 11.71 -33.32 -8.29
CA GLY A 213 10.55 -33.81 -9.02
C GLY A 213 9.69 -32.67 -9.56
N LEU A 214 8.56 -33.04 -10.19
CA LEU A 214 7.61 -32.08 -10.78
C LEU A 214 6.58 -31.52 -9.78
N SER A 215 6.65 -31.88 -8.50
CA SER A 215 5.67 -31.45 -7.50
C SER A 215 5.64 -29.94 -7.28
N GLU A 216 6.77 -29.26 -7.44
CA GLU A 216 6.89 -27.82 -7.26
C GLU A 216 7.66 -27.18 -8.42
N TYR A 217 7.14 -26.07 -8.93
CA TYR A 217 7.83 -25.30 -9.97
C TYR A 217 9.06 -24.60 -9.40
N ALA A 218 10.21 -24.89 -9.98
CA ALA A 218 11.46 -24.18 -9.74
C ALA A 218 11.82 -23.33 -10.97
N SER A 219 11.86 -22.01 -10.81
CA SER A 219 12.08 -21.09 -11.94
C SER A 219 13.47 -21.20 -12.58
N GLY A 220 14.45 -21.75 -11.86
CA GLY A 220 15.82 -21.73 -12.30
C GLY A 220 16.50 -20.36 -12.15
N SER A 221 17.80 -20.31 -12.53
CA SER A 221 18.57 -19.07 -12.44
C SER A 221 18.18 -18.10 -13.56
N THR A 222 17.96 -16.83 -13.19
CA THR A 222 17.73 -15.72 -14.10
C THR A 222 19.01 -14.92 -14.40
N ALA A 223 20.14 -15.34 -13.83
CA ALA A 223 21.40 -14.59 -13.89
C ALA A 223 21.94 -14.40 -15.32
N ASN A 224 21.73 -15.37 -16.19
CA ASN A 224 22.19 -15.35 -17.58
C ASN A 224 21.26 -14.59 -18.53
N ILE A 225 20.07 -14.19 -18.05
CA ILE A 225 19.15 -13.38 -18.85
C ILE A 225 19.75 -11.97 -18.93
N PRO A 226 20.15 -11.48 -20.12
CA PRO A 226 20.77 -10.18 -20.23
C PRO A 226 19.79 -9.07 -19.86
N GLN A 227 20.34 -8.00 -19.30
CA GLN A 227 19.60 -6.75 -19.07
C GLN A 227 19.90 -5.78 -20.21
N ASP A 228 18.96 -4.87 -20.44
CA ASP A 228 19.20 -3.73 -21.35
C ASP A 228 20.35 -2.86 -20.85
N GLU A 229 21.13 -2.34 -21.77
CA GLU A 229 22.29 -1.50 -21.48
C GLU A 229 21.87 -0.08 -21.19
N LYS A 230 22.15 0.43 -19.98
CA LYS A 230 21.98 1.86 -19.65
C LYS A 230 23.10 2.67 -20.29
N ILE A 231 22.73 3.62 -21.13
CA ILE A 231 23.66 4.49 -21.84
C ILE A 231 23.92 5.72 -20.97
N LYS A 232 25.21 6.00 -20.73
CA LYS A 232 25.61 7.10 -19.84
C LYS A 232 25.39 8.47 -20.50
N VAL A 233 24.65 9.34 -19.83
CA VAL A 233 24.62 10.78 -20.12
C VAL A 233 25.91 11.40 -19.57
N VAL A 234 26.60 12.20 -20.37
CA VAL A 234 27.89 12.82 -20.01
C VAL A 234 27.76 14.32 -19.72
N SER A 235 26.74 14.97 -20.25
CA SER A 235 26.42 16.37 -19.97
C SER A 235 24.98 16.69 -20.35
N GLY A 236 24.48 17.80 -19.83
CA GLY A 236 23.15 18.31 -20.18
C GLY A 236 23.07 19.82 -20.08
N THR A 237 22.04 20.40 -20.71
CA THR A 237 21.71 21.83 -20.59
C THR A 237 20.21 21.99 -20.39
N ALA A 238 19.82 23.01 -19.64
CA ALA A 238 18.44 23.40 -19.47
C ALA A 238 18.27 24.90 -19.78
N SER A 239 17.15 25.27 -20.41
CA SER A 239 16.86 26.70 -20.70
C SER A 239 16.55 27.51 -19.44
N SER A 240 16.25 26.86 -18.33
CA SER A 240 15.92 27.46 -17.04
C SER A 240 16.20 26.46 -15.94
N TYR A 241 16.75 26.87 -14.81
CA TYR A 241 16.90 26.02 -13.62
C TYR A 241 16.90 26.82 -12.35
N GLN A 242 16.55 26.18 -11.25
CA GLN A 242 16.63 26.69 -9.89
C GLN A 242 17.89 26.16 -9.23
N SER A 243 18.80 27.04 -8.80
CA SER A 243 19.95 26.61 -8.00
C SER A 243 19.50 26.10 -6.62
N PRO A 244 19.94 24.90 -6.14
CA PRO A 244 20.98 24.04 -6.73
C PRO A 244 20.47 22.93 -7.68
N ASP A 245 19.22 22.97 -8.10
CA ASP A 245 18.52 21.91 -8.84
C ASP A 245 18.77 22.03 -10.36
N GLY A 246 20.03 22.00 -10.77
CA GLY A 246 20.46 22.05 -12.17
C GLY A 246 20.18 20.76 -12.94
N ILE A 247 20.40 20.80 -14.26
CA ILE A 247 20.11 19.67 -15.16
C ILE A 247 20.90 18.40 -14.79
N GLU A 248 22.08 18.54 -14.22
CA GLU A 248 22.94 17.45 -13.76
C GLU A 248 22.26 16.56 -12.72
N LYS A 249 21.30 17.10 -11.96
CA LYS A 249 20.51 16.37 -10.99
C LYS A 249 19.53 15.37 -11.60
N SER A 250 19.32 15.45 -12.91
CA SER A 250 18.46 14.51 -13.63
C SER A 250 19.21 13.39 -14.36
N PHE A 251 20.52 13.23 -14.10
CA PHE A 251 21.32 12.11 -14.59
C PHE A 251 22.53 11.78 -13.67
N ASP A 252 22.43 12.12 -12.39
CA ASP A 252 23.48 11.86 -11.38
C ASP A 252 23.36 10.45 -10.76
N GLY A 253 22.27 9.74 -11.03
CA GLY A 253 21.99 8.39 -10.51
C GLY A 253 21.36 8.39 -9.13
N ASP A 254 21.03 9.56 -8.58
CA ASP A 254 20.35 9.71 -7.30
C ASP A 254 18.89 10.15 -7.51
N TYR A 255 17.97 9.21 -7.45
CA TYR A 255 16.54 9.45 -7.64
C TYR A 255 15.89 10.33 -6.55
N SER A 256 16.62 10.67 -5.49
CA SER A 256 16.18 11.59 -4.44
C SER A 256 16.46 13.06 -4.76
N THR A 257 17.41 13.34 -5.68
CA THR A 257 17.67 14.65 -6.25
C THR A 257 16.78 14.90 -7.45
N LEU A 258 16.70 16.13 -7.95
CA LEU A 258 15.93 16.44 -9.14
C LEU A 258 16.42 17.73 -9.82
N TYR A 259 16.28 17.79 -11.13
CA TYR A 259 16.24 19.03 -11.86
C TYR A 259 14.91 19.75 -11.63
N HIS A 260 14.95 21.07 -11.43
CA HIS A 260 13.75 21.91 -11.42
C HIS A 260 14.01 23.23 -12.15
N SER A 261 13.05 23.66 -12.98
CA SER A 261 13.10 24.98 -13.61
C SER A 261 12.96 26.09 -12.57
N ALA A 262 13.44 27.29 -12.88
CA ALA A 262 13.48 28.40 -11.93
C ALA A 262 12.09 28.78 -11.39
N TRP A 263 12.01 29.13 -10.09
CA TRP A 263 10.81 29.67 -9.47
C TRP A 263 11.07 30.93 -8.62
N ALA A 264 12.33 31.26 -8.35
CA ALA A 264 12.70 32.38 -7.52
C ALA A 264 12.43 33.73 -8.21
N ASN A 265 12.09 34.76 -7.43
CA ASN A 265 11.94 36.14 -7.83
C ASN A 265 10.80 36.48 -8.79
N GLY A 266 9.71 35.69 -8.80
CA GLY A 266 8.53 36.06 -9.56
C GLY A 266 8.71 36.07 -11.08
N SER A 267 9.82 35.54 -11.57
CA SER A 267 10.03 35.35 -13.01
C SER A 267 9.20 34.18 -13.47
N PRO A 268 8.13 34.37 -14.25
CA PRO A 268 7.36 33.29 -14.79
C PRO A 268 8.25 32.46 -15.73
N ASN A 269 8.36 31.16 -15.48
CA ASN A 269 8.86 30.24 -16.48
C ASN A 269 7.81 30.07 -17.52
N TYR A 270 7.93 30.80 -18.61
CA TYR A 270 7.07 30.57 -19.75
C TYR A 270 7.54 29.32 -20.48
N TYR A 271 6.59 28.43 -20.76
CA TYR A 271 6.88 27.37 -21.71
C TYR A 271 7.20 27.93 -23.10
N PRO A 272 8.05 27.23 -23.87
CA PRO A 272 8.62 25.92 -23.58
C PRO A 272 9.88 25.96 -22.70
N ILE A 273 10.04 24.96 -21.84
CA ILE A 273 11.27 24.71 -21.12
C ILE A 273 12.00 23.57 -21.83
N THR A 274 13.26 23.83 -22.20
CA THR A 274 14.06 22.90 -23.00
C THR A 274 15.13 22.23 -22.15
N LEU A 275 15.16 20.89 -22.14
CA LEU A 275 16.21 20.08 -21.53
C LEU A 275 16.93 19.29 -22.61
N THR A 276 18.24 19.33 -22.60
CA THR A 276 19.08 18.60 -23.56
C THR A 276 20.05 17.69 -22.82
N TYR A 277 20.12 16.43 -23.24
CA TYR A 277 21.00 15.40 -22.68
C TYR A 277 21.95 14.91 -23.74
N ASN A 278 23.25 14.92 -23.43
CA ASN A 278 24.30 14.51 -24.35
C ASN A 278 24.92 13.18 -23.94
N LEU A 279 25.01 12.27 -24.88
CA LEU A 279 25.69 10.98 -24.75
C LEU A 279 27.17 11.13 -25.12
N ALA A 280 28.00 10.19 -24.66
CA ALA A 280 29.45 10.24 -24.96
C ALA A 280 29.71 10.23 -26.48
N GLU A 281 28.97 9.38 -27.21
CA GLU A 281 29.08 9.25 -28.67
C GLU A 281 27.69 8.95 -29.26
N ALA A 282 27.55 9.07 -30.57
CA ALA A 282 26.32 8.69 -31.24
C ALA A 282 26.13 7.19 -31.18
N THR A 283 25.12 6.75 -30.40
CA THR A 283 24.79 5.35 -30.18
C THR A 283 23.32 5.07 -30.43
N ASN A 284 22.96 3.79 -30.62
CA ASN A 284 21.57 3.39 -30.76
C ASN A 284 20.88 3.39 -29.41
N VAL A 285 19.76 4.10 -29.31
CA VAL A 285 18.87 4.15 -28.16
C VAL A 285 17.54 3.53 -28.56
N ASP A 286 17.07 2.56 -27.78
CA ASP A 286 15.80 1.90 -28.02
C ASP A 286 14.64 2.55 -27.25
N TYR A 287 14.96 3.14 -26.10
CA TYR A 287 13.99 3.84 -25.27
C TYR A 287 14.64 4.77 -24.24
N VAL A 288 13.83 5.68 -23.75
CA VAL A 288 14.20 6.62 -22.68
C VAL A 288 13.23 6.43 -21.50
N VAL A 289 13.72 6.57 -20.27
CA VAL A 289 12.89 6.53 -19.06
C VAL A 289 12.98 7.87 -18.35
N TYR A 290 11.85 8.53 -18.23
CA TYR A 290 11.67 9.76 -17.45
C TYR A 290 11.19 9.39 -16.05
N TYR A 291 11.92 9.80 -15.02
CA TYR A 291 11.57 9.68 -13.61
C TYR A 291 11.06 11.02 -13.09
N PRO A 292 9.75 11.13 -12.77
CA PRO A 292 9.21 12.33 -12.18
C PRO A 292 9.64 12.47 -10.73
N ARG A 293 9.59 13.70 -10.22
CA ARG A 293 9.78 13.93 -8.78
C ARG A 293 8.72 13.18 -7.97
N THR A 294 9.12 12.65 -6.81
CA THR A 294 8.22 11.92 -5.90
C THR A 294 7.62 12.82 -4.82
N SER A 295 8.36 13.85 -4.38
CA SER A 295 7.91 14.85 -3.42
C SER A 295 7.31 16.07 -4.13
N GLY A 296 6.08 16.44 -3.79
CA GLY A 296 5.36 17.49 -4.53
C GLY A 296 5.00 17.07 -5.96
N TYR A 297 4.41 17.95 -6.74
CA TYR A 297 3.98 17.65 -8.11
C TYR A 297 4.32 18.72 -9.16
N ASN A 298 4.79 19.90 -8.72
CA ASN A 298 5.13 21.00 -9.61
C ASN A 298 6.20 20.61 -10.63
N GLY A 299 5.89 20.79 -11.89
CA GLY A 299 6.81 20.57 -13.00
C GLY A 299 6.92 19.13 -13.50
N ARG A 300 6.18 18.16 -12.97
CA ARG A 300 6.11 16.85 -13.63
C ARG A 300 5.65 17.03 -15.05
N PHE A 301 6.31 16.34 -16.00
CA PHE A 301 6.00 16.51 -17.43
C PHE A 301 4.55 16.13 -17.72
N HIS A 302 3.89 16.99 -18.52
CA HIS A 302 2.56 16.72 -19.05
C HIS A 302 2.59 16.63 -20.58
N LYS A 303 2.89 17.76 -21.26
CA LYS A 303 3.00 17.78 -22.73
C LYS A 303 4.42 18.22 -23.09
N PHE A 304 5.07 17.44 -23.96
CA PHE A 304 6.41 17.76 -24.43
C PHE A 304 6.68 17.13 -25.79
N GLU A 305 7.60 17.75 -26.51
CA GLU A 305 8.16 17.23 -27.75
C GLU A 305 9.53 16.63 -27.47
N LEU A 306 9.80 15.46 -28.03
CA LEU A 306 11.10 14.79 -27.98
C LEU A 306 11.78 14.88 -29.34
N GLN A 307 13.03 15.30 -29.31
CA GLN A 307 13.91 15.41 -30.46
C GLN A 307 15.21 14.66 -30.24
N TYR A 308 15.92 14.30 -31.31
CA TYR A 308 17.26 13.73 -31.29
C TYR A 308 18.21 14.49 -32.24
N SER A 309 19.51 14.33 -32.00
CA SER A 309 20.56 14.88 -32.85
C SER A 309 21.72 13.89 -32.98
N LEU A 310 22.27 13.77 -34.17
CA LEU A 310 23.47 12.98 -34.46
C LEU A 310 24.75 13.75 -34.15
N ASP A 311 24.75 15.07 -34.34
CA ASP A 311 25.90 15.96 -34.22
C ASP A 311 25.90 16.85 -32.96
N GLY A 312 24.77 16.86 -32.24
CA GLY A 312 24.54 17.73 -31.07
C GLY A 312 24.03 19.13 -31.43
N ASN A 313 23.88 19.45 -32.69
CA ASN A 313 23.50 20.80 -33.18
C ASN A 313 22.18 20.81 -33.92
N THR A 314 21.98 19.87 -34.85
CA THR A 314 20.79 19.79 -35.68
C THR A 314 19.83 18.76 -35.07
N TYR A 315 18.60 19.20 -34.72
CA TYR A 315 17.63 18.37 -34.04
C TYR A 315 16.46 17.97 -34.93
N THR A 316 16.13 16.70 -34.92
CA THR A 316 15.00 16.10 -35.62
C THR A 316 13.96 15.66 -34.62
N LYS A 317 12.71 15.99 -34.86
CA LYS A 317 11.59 15.57 -34.02
C LYS A 317 11.38 14.06 -34.10
N ILE A 318 11.18 13.45 -32.95
CA ILE A 318 10.77 12.04 -32.79
C ILE A 318 9.23 11.98 -32.72
N ASP A 319 8.67 12.60 -31.66
CA ASP A 319 7.22 12.60 -31.42
C ASP A 319 6.83 13.70 -30.42
N GLU A 320 5.52 13.90 -30.24
CA GLU A 320 4.94 14.66 -29.15
C GLU A 320 4.26 13.69 -28.16
N TYR A 321 4.46 13.94 -26.88
CA TYR A 321 3.97 13.10 -25.82
C TYR A 321 3.05 13.89 -24.90
N GLU A 322 1.97 13.22 -24.48
CA GLU A 322 1.11 13.67 -23.39
C GLU A 322 1.08 12.55 -22.35
N ILE A 323 1.58 12.80 -21.14
CA ILE A 323 1.69 11.81 -20.07
C ILE A 323 0.87 12.23 -18.86
N PRO A 324 0.28 11.28 -18.09
CA PRO A 324 -0.50 11.59 -16.90
C PRO A 324 0.37 12.04 -15.73
N ASP A 325 -0.24 12.74 -14.77
CA ASP A 325 0.40 13.05 -13.49
C ASP A 325 0.57 11.77 -12.65
N LYS A 326 1.81 11.37 -12.46
CA LYS A 326 2.17 10.20 -11.64
C LYS A 326 3.58 10.33 -11.09
N THR A 327 3.85 9.61 -10.01
CA THR A 327 5.19 9.52 -9.40
C THR A 327 6.00 8.34 -9.94
N SER A 328 5.37 7.40 -10.65
CA SER A 328 6.08 6.28 -11.28
C SER A 328 6.79 6.72 -12.56
N PRO A 329 7.91 6.08 -12.92
CA PRO A 329 8.64 6.39 -14.15
C PRO A 329 7.77 6.22 -15.41
N THR A 330 8.13 6.95 -16.47
CA THR A 330 7.51 6.83 -17.80
C THR A 330 8.56 6.42 -18.82
N ARG A 331 8.39 5.28 -19.46
CA ARG A 331 9.23 4.85 -20.59
C ARG A 331 8.66 5.33 -21.91
N LEU A 332 9.51 5.90 -22.73
CA LEU A 332 9.27 6.34 -24.10
C LEU A 332 10.00 5.39 -25.02
N SER A 333 9.31 4.38 -25.54
CA SER A 333 9.90 3.37 -26.44
C SER A 333 9.81 3.83 -27.88
N PHE A 334 10.86 3.61 -28.66
CA PHE A 334 10.91 3.91 -30.08
C PHE A 334 10.55 2.67 -30.89
N ASN A 335 9.88 2.86 -32.02
CA ASN A 335 9.54 1.75 -32.92
C ASN A 335 10.79 1.08 -33.53
N ASN A 336 11.82 1.89 -33.80
CA ASN A 336 13.14 1.44 -34.21
C ASN A 336 14.20 2.15 -33.36
N PRO A 337 15.37 1.52 -33.13
CA PRO A 337 16.46 2.20 -32.43
C PRO A 337 16.83 3.53 -33.10
N ILE A 338 16.95 4.58 -32.31
CA ILE A 338 17.35 5.89 -32.79
C ILE A 338 18.83 6.07 -32.48
N ARG A 339 19.64 6.21 -33.52
CA ARG A 339 21.04 6.57 -33.37
C ARG A 339 21.14 8.06 -33.07
N ALA A 340 21.65 8.43 -31.90
CA ALA A 340 21.74 9.81 -31.45
C ALA A 340 22.95 10.04 -30.57
N LYS A 341 23.49 11.26 -30.63
CA LYS A 341 24.47 11.80 -29.71
C LYS A 341 23.81 12.68 -28.64
N SER A 342 22.63 13.23 -28.97
CA SER A 342 21.93 14.11 -28.06
C SER A 342 20.42 13.95 -28.20
N PHE A 343 19.71 14.05 -27.06
CA PHE A 343 18.26 14.11 -27.00
C PHE A 343 17.80 15.42 -26.36
N ARG A 344 16.71 15.99 -26.89
CA ARG A 344 16.15 17.25 -26.44
C ARG A 344 14.66 17.07 -26.11
N PHE A 345 14.28 17.45 -24.90
CA PHE A 345 12.90 17.52 -24.44
C PHE A 345 12.45 18.97 -24.41
N ILE A 346 11.43 19.30 -25.16
CA ILE A 346 10.81 20.64 -25.21
C ILE A 346 9.51 20.53 -24.42
N VAL A 347 9.53 20.84 -23.13
CA VAL A 347 8.37 20.75 -22.24
C VAL A 347 7.46 21.95 -22.51
N ARG A 348 6.25 21.69 -22.98
CA ARG A 348 5.23 22.68 -23.33
C ARG A 348 4.19 22.86 -22.23
N LYS A 349 4.06 21.86 -21.33
CA LYS A 349 3.18 21.90 -20.16
C LYS A 349 3.69 20.92 -19.11
N GLY A 350 3.69 21.34 -17.86
CA GLY A 350 3.90 20.50 -16.70
C GLY A 350 2.67 20.53 -15.78
N TYR A 351 2.65 19.63 -14.80
CA TYR A 351 1.68 19.67 -13.70
C TYR A 351 2.14 20.65 -12.63
N GLY A 352 1.20 21.21 -11.86
CA GLY A 352 1.50 22.14 -10.78
C GLY A 352 0.60 23.37 -10.77
N ASP A 353 1.11 24.47 -10.25
CA ASP A 353 0.38 25.71 -9.95
C ASP A 353 0.04 26.60 -11.14
N GLY A 354 0.27 26.16 -12.36
CA GLY A 354 -0.09 26.88 -13.59
C GLY A 354 0.90 27.96 -14.06
N VAL A 355 2.01 28.18 -13.36
CA VAL A 355 3.04 29.19 -13.72
C VAL A 355 4.12 28.66 -14.65
N GLY A 356 4.06 27.40 -15.05
CA GLY A 356 4.97 26.83 -16.03
C GLY A 356 6.27 26.29 -15.43
N PHE A 357 6.23 25.10 -14.85
CA PHE A 357 7.40 24.42 -14.35
C PHE A 357 7.73 23.14 -15.11
N ALA A 358 9.02 22.76 -15.10
CA ALA A 358 9.49 21.43 -15.49
C ALA A 358 10.40 20.86 -14.40
N SER A 359 10.21 19.59 -14.03
CA SER A 359 11.06 18.87 -13.08
C SER A 359 11.33 17.44 -13.55
N CYS A 360 12.50 16.92 -13.21
CA CYS A 360 12.94 15.58 -13.57
C CYS A 360 13.87 15.04 -12.50
N ALA A 361 13.52 13.93 -11.86
CA ALA A 361 14.40 13.29 -10.89
C ALA A 361 15.55 12.56 -11.62
N GLU A 362 15.23 11.74 -12.63
CA GLU A 362 16.21 11.08 -13.49
C GLU A 362 15.72 10.96 -14.93
N MET A 363 16.63 11.00 -15.88
CA MET A 363 16.41 10.74 -17.30
C MET A 363 17.43 9.73 -17.80
N GLU A 364 16.95 8.54 -18.10
CA GLU A 364 17.80 7.41 -18.45
C GLU A 364 17.59 6.98 -19.90
N PHE A 365 18.65 6.58 -20.56
CA PHE A 365 18.67 6.14 -21.96
C PHE A 365 19.12 4.69 -22.03
N PHE A 366 18.45 3.88 -22.84
CA PHE A 366 18.69 2.44 -22.88
C PHE A 366 18.80 1.91 -24.30
N LYS A 367 19.71 0.93 -24.45
CA LYS A 367 19.81 0.05 -25.61
C LYS A 367 19.31 -1.34 -25.20
N LYS A 368 18.40 -1.92 -25.97
CA LYS A 368 17.93 -3.29 -25.74
C LYS A 368 19.07 -4.27 -25.95
N SER A 369 19.12 -5.29 -25.14
CA SER A 369 20.04 -6.41 -25.34
C SER A 369 19.52 -7.30 -26.46
N ASP A 370 20.36 -7.52 -27.47
CA ASP A 370 20.12 -8.46 -28.58
C ASP A 370 20.66 -9.88 -28.31
N LYS A 371 21.28 -10.08 -27.14
CA LYS A 371 21.92 -11.35 -26.74
C LYS A 371 20.99 -12.29 -25.95
N GLY A 372 19.70 -11.98 -25.87
CA GLY A 372 18.72 -12.77 -25.13
C GLY A 372 18.34 -14.07 -25.84
N PHE A 373 17.88 -15.06 -25.05
CA PHE A 373 17.31 -16.28 -25.59
C PHE A 373 16.01 -15.95 -26.35
N ASP A 374 15.89 -16.41 -27.59
CA ASP A 374 14.66 -16.30 -28.37
C ASP A 374 13.60 -17.28 -27.85
N TYR A 375 12.87 -16.86 -26.81
CA TYR A 375 11.82 -17.67 -26.20
C TYR A 375 10.63 -17.92 -27.15
N LYS A 376 10.45 -17.09 -28.17
CA LYS A 376 9.41 -17.27 -29.19
C LYS A 376 9.67 -18.48 -30.09
N SER A 377 10.91 -18.96 -30.18
CA SER A 377 11.24 -20.23 -30.86
C SER A 377 10.65 -21.46 -30.14
N ILE A 378 10.45 -21.35 -28.82
CA ILE A 378 9.98 -22.43 -27.94
C ILE A 378 8.50 -22.28 -27.59
N PHE A 379 8.07 -21.05 -27.22
CA PHE A 379 6.70 -20.80 -26.78
C PHE A 379 5.81 -20.34 -27.94
N ALA A 380 4.55 -20.78 -27.91
CA ALA A 380 3.56 -20.46 -28.93
C ALA A 380 2.83 -19.14 -28.69
N ASN A 381 2.90 -18.59 -27.46
CA ASN A 381 2.25 -17.35 -27.10
C ASN A 381 3.21 -16.40 -26.36
N ASP A 382 2.91 -15.11 -26.41
CA ASP A 382 3.74 -14.06 -25.81
C ASP A 382 3.84 -14.16 -24.27
N LEU A 383 2.87 -14.83 -23.62
CA LEU A 383 2.89 -15.08 -22.17
C LEU A 383 3.74 -16.29 -21.77
N CYS A 384 4.34 -17.02 -22.70
CA CYS A 384 5.14 -18.20 -22.42
C CYS A 384 4.39 -19.29 -21.61
N THR A 385 3.08 -19.42 -21.79
CA THR A 385 2.22 -20.37 -21.08
C THR A 385 1.85 -21.61 -21.91
N VAL A 386 2.29 -21.68 -23.15
CA VAL A 386 2.08 -22.79 -24.11
C VAL A 386 3.37 -23.03 -24.87
N VAL A 387 3.91 -24.25 -24.81
CA VAL A 387 5.05 -24.69 -25.65
C VAL A 387 4.54 -25.06 -27.04
N ARG A 388 5.30 -24.76 -28.09
CA ARG A 388 4.97 -25.13 -29.46
C ARG A 388 4.85 -26.67 -29.60
N PRO A 389 3.88 -27.18 -30.36
CA PRO A 389 3.57 -28.62 -30.42
C PRO A 389 4.76 -29.51 -30.81
N ASN A 390 5.67 -29.01 -31.66
CA ASN A 390 6.78 -29.79 -32.23
C ASN A 390 8.06 -29.74 -31.38
N ILE A 391 8.06 -29.10 -30.23
CA ILE A 391 9.24 -29.00 -29.36
C ILE A 391 9.44 -30.31 -28.61
N THR A 392 10.61 -30.94 -28.84
CA THR A 392 11.01 -32.17 -28.17
C THR A 392 11.63 -31.91 -26.79
N ASP A 393 11.70 -32.95 -25.94
CA ASP A 393 12.39 -32.90 -24.67
C ASP A 393 13.88 -32.58 -24.82
N ALA A 394 14.49 -33.11 -25.89
CA ALA A 394 15.90 -32.85 -26.22
C ALA A 394 16.13 -31.34 -26.54
N GLN A 395 15.22 -30.73 -27.30
CA GLN A 395 15.32 -29.29 -27.58
C GLN A 395 15.14 -28.44 -26.33
N ILE A 396 14.25 -28.84 -25.42
CA ILE A 396 14.09 -28.14 -24.12
C ILE A 396 15.36 -28.31 -23.27
N ALA A 397 15.89 -29.53 -23.18
CA ALA A 397 17.12 -29.80 -22.42
C ALA A 397 18.35 -29.04 -22.98
N ALA A 398 18.36 -28.74 -24.27
CA ALA A 398 19.42 -28.01 -24.96
C ALA A 398 19.33 -26.46 -24.72
N ILE A 399 18.25 -25.96 -24.16
CA ILE A 399 18.13 -24.52 -23.84
C ILE A 399 19.22 -24.15 -22.83
N SER A 400 20.11 -23.25 -23.19
CA SER A 400 21.24 -22.83 -22.36
C SER A 400 20.80 -22.04 -21.13
N ASP A 401 19.70 -21.29 -21.25
CA ASP A 401 19.16 -20.47 -20.16
C ASP A 401 18.33 -21.34 -19.20
N PRO A 402 18.74 -21.45 -17.91
CA PRO A 402 18.07 -22.33 -16.95
C PRO A 402 16.62 -21.93 -16.67
N PHE A 403 16.31 -20.63 -16.69
CA PHE A 403 14.96 -20.15 -16.47
C PHE A 403 14.01 -20.60 -17.61
N PHE A 404 14.35 -20.30 -18.86
CA PHE A 404 13.52 -20.69 -20.01
C PHE A 404 13.43 -22.20 -20.19
N ARG A 405 14.50 -22.91 -19.91
CA ARG A 405 14.52 -24.39 -19.93
C ARG A 405 13.51 -24.97 -18.95
N ASN A 406 13.52 -24.51 -17.70
CA ASN A 406 12.60 -24.99 -16.68
C ASN A 406 11.16 -24.62 -16.99
N LEU A 407 10.92 -23.35 -17.35
CA LEU A 407 9.58 -22.90 -17.70
C LEU A 407 8.99 -23.74 -18.83
N ALA A 408 9.75 -23.97 -19.91
CA ALA A 408 9.31 -24.79 -21.04
C ALA A 408 9.01 -26.23 -20.62
N PHE A 409 9.87 -26.81 -19.76
CA PHE A 409 9.68 -28.17 -19.28
C PHE A 409 8.39 -28.32 -18.46
N TYR A 410 8.19 -27.52 -17.45
CA TYR A 410 6.99 -27.58 -16.61
C TYR A 410 5.71 -27.26 -17.39
N VAL A 411 5.75 -26.31 -18.33
CA VAL A 411 4.62 -26.01 -19.21
C VAL A 411 4.29 -27.19 -20.12
N LYS A 412 5.32 -27.83 -20.72
CA LYS A 412 5.14 -28.98 -21.61
C LYS A 412 4.57 -30.21 -20.89
N GLU A 413 5.05 -30.49 -19.69
CA GLU A 413 4.58 -31.62 -18.86
C GLU A 413 3.20 -31.33 -18.21
N GLY A 414 2.60 -30.16 -18.44
CA GLY A 414 1.31 -29.77 -17.85
C GLY A 414 1.34 -29.60 -16.33
N LYS A 415 2.52 -29.43 -15.74
CA LYS A 415 2.74 -29.28 -14.29
C LYS A 415 3.01 -27.84 -13.87
N TYR A 416 3.00 -26.90 -14.81
CA TYR A 416 3.14 -25.48 -14.49
C TYR A 416 1.86 -24.95 -13.85
N GLN A 417 1.95 -24.54 -12.59
CA GLN A 417 0.81 -23.98 -11.86
C GLN A 417 0.59 -22.53 -12.28
N LYS A 418 -0.49 -22.29 -13.03
CA LYS A 418 -0.83 -20.96 -13.58
C LYS A 418 -1.60 -20.09 -12.58
N GLU A 419 -2.19 -20.68 -11.53
CA GLU A 419 -2.98 -19.95 -10.55
C GLU A 419 -2.14 -18.84 -9.88
N PHE A 420 -2.69 -17.63 -9.80
CA PHE A 420 -2.03 -16.40 -9.37
C PHE A 420 -0.83 -15.94 -10.22
N ARG A 421 -0.22 -16.81 -11.02
CA ARG A 421 0.87 -16.44 -11.92
C ARG A 421 0.38 -15.83 -13.23
N VAL A 422 -0.72 -16.33 -13.76
CA VAL A 422 -1.27 -15.91 -15.06
C VAL A 422 -2.68 -15.36 -14.81
N ALA A 423 -2.86 -14.09 -15.03
CA ALA A 423 -4.15 -13.44 -14.82
C ALA A 423 -4.38 -12.29 -15.82
N SER A 424 -5.65 -11.97 -16.01
CA SER A 424 -6.14 -10.85 -16.81
C SER A 424 -6.48 -9.69 -15.90
N TYR A 425 -5.80 -8.56 -16.04
CA TYR A 425 -5.96 -7.39 -15.19
C TYR A 425 -6.79 -6.33 -15.89
N LYS A 426 -7.89 -5.93 -15.25
CA LYS A 426 -8.82 -4.92 -15.78
C LYS A 426 -8.33 -3.51 -15.46
N PRO A 427 -8.60 -2.56 -16.37
CA PRO A 427 -8.39 -1.16 -16.05
C PRO A 427 -9.40 -0.69 -15.01
N TYR A 428 -9.02 0.31 -14.24
CA TYR A 428 -9.94 1.02 -13.35
C TYR A 428 -9.64 2.52 -13.36
N GLN A 429 -10.69 3.31 -13.21
CA GLN A 429 -10.57 4.75 -13.21
C GLN A 429 -9.74 5.21 -12.01
N ASP A 430 -8.87 6.21 -12.22
CA ASP A 430 -8.16 6.83 -11.09
C ASP A 430 -9.18 7.32 -10.04
N PRO A 431 -9.13 6.77 -8.82
CA PRO A 431 -10.09 7.11 -7.77
C PRO A 431 -10.01 8.58 -7.33
N ALA A 432 -8.89 9.26 -7.56
CA ALA A 432 -8.76 10.68 -7.29
C ALA A 432 -9.76 11.55 -8.10
N ILE A 433 -10.15 11.11 -9.27
CA ILE A 433 -11.12 11.84 -10.12
C ILE A 433 -12.47 11.98 -9.41
N ILE A 434 -12.99 10.89 -8.87
CA ILE A 434 -14.27 10.88 -8.14
C ILE A 434 -14.12 11.57 -6.77
N ALA A 435 -13.01 11.34 -6.08
CA ALA A 435 -12.71 11.95 -4.80
C ALA A 435 -12.73 13.48 -4.88
N ASN A 436 -12.07 14.06 -5.86
CA ASN A 436 -12.05 15.51 -6.09
C ASN A 436 -13.45 16.06 -6.37
N LYS A 437 -14.27 15.36 -7.17
CA LYS A 437 -15.66 15.74 -7.43
C LYS A 437 -16.55 15.63 -6.19
N ASN A 438 -16.22 14.73 -5.27
CA ASN A 438 -16.94 14.50 -4.05
C ASN A 438 -16.43 15.37 -2.88
N LYS A 439 -15.31 16.07 -3.05
CA LYS A 439 -14.62 16.79 -1.96
C LYS A 439 -14.25 15.85 -0.79
N THR A 440 -13.78 14.64 -1.10
CA THR A 440 -13.47 13.55 -0.16
C THR A 440 -12.05 13.01 -0.39
N PHE A 441 -11.60 12.06 0.41
CA PHE A 441 -10.42 11.29 0.07
C PHE A 441 -10.72 10.25 -1.02
N ALA A 442 -9.67 9.79 -1.70
CA ALA A 442 -9.79 8.77 -2.73
C ALA A 442 -9.80 7.36 -2.12
N CYS A 443 -10.59 6.46 -2.71
CA CYS A 443 -10.54 5.04 -2.42
C CYS A 443 -9.25 4.39 -2.96
N SER A 444 -9.15 3.06 -2.88
CA SER A 444 -7.93 2.30 -3.22
C SER A 444 -7.44 2.49 -4.66
N ILE A 445 -6.11 2.46 -4.80
CA ILE A 445 -5.42 2.24 -6.08
C ILE A 445 -4.92 0.79 -6.22
N LEU A 446 -5.25 -0.11 -5.29
CA LEU A 446 -4.73 -1.48 -5.23
C LEU A 446 -5.78 -2.54 -5.65
N ASP A 447 -6.68 -2.21 -6.56
CA ASP A 447 -7.80 -3.08 -6.94
C ASP A 447 -7.42 -4.31 -7.78
N ASN A 448 -6.16 -4.42 -8.21
CA ASN A 448 -5.61 -5.54 -8.95
C ASN A 448 -4.48 -6.25 -8.18
N PRO A 449 -4.75 -6.97 -7.07
CA PRO A 449 -3.75 -7.80 -6.41
C PRO A 449 -3.35 -8.97 -7.30
N THR A 450 -2.09 -9.38 -7.24
CA THR A 450 -1.59 -10.51 -8.05
C THR A 450 -1.57 -11.83 -7.28
N GLY A 451 -1.49 -11.77 -5.96
CA GLY A 451 -1.22 -12.94 -5.11
C GLY A 451 0.25 -13.38 -5.17
N ILE A 452 1.12 -12.55 -5.73
CA ILE A 452 2.58 -12.77 -5.75
C ILE A 452 3.22 -11.86 -4.71
N TYR A 453 4.18 -12.37 -3.96
CA TYR A 453 5.12 -11.55 -3.24
C TYR A 453 6.55 -11.73 -3.76
N VAL A 454 7.34 -10.69 -3.59
CA VAL A 454 8.73 -10.63 -4.07
C VAL A 454 9.68 -10.30 -2.93
N LYS A 455 10.93 -10.77 -3.07
CA LYS A 455 12.01 -10.52 -2.10
C LYS A 455 12.98 -9.49 -2.67
N GLU A 456 13.62 -8.75 -1.77
CA GLU A 456 14.70 -7.86 -2.17
C GLU A 456 15.84 -8.65 -2.85
N GLY A 457 16.36 -8.11 -3.92
CA GLY A 457 17.48 -8.70 -4.64
C GLY A 457 17.09 -9.84 -5.60
N GLU A 458 15.82 -10.25 -5.71
CA GLU A 458 15.40 -11.21 -6.75
C GLU A 458 15.03 -10.52 -8.07
N ASP A 459 15.08 -11.27 -9.15
CA ASP A 459 14.60 -10.83 -10.46
C ASP A 459 13.16 -11.30 -10.64
N LEU A 460 12.23 -10.35 -10.74
CA LEU A 460 10.86 -10.64 -11.15
C LEU A 460 10.79 -10.69 -12.67
N ILE A 461 10.47 -11.85 -13.21
CA ILE A 461 10.21 -12.05 -14.63
C ILE A 461 8.71 -11.98 -14.86
N ALA A 462 8.30 -11.07 -15.74
CA ALA A 462 6.92 -10.92 -16.15
C ALA A 462 6.81 -10.90 -17.68
N PHE A 463 5.89 -11.67 -18.22
CA PHE A 463 5.48 -11.60 -19.61
C PHE A 463 4.15 -10.86 -19.67
N VAL A 464 4.11 -9.78 -20.43
CA VAL A 464 2.93 -8.92 -20.57
C VAL A 464 2.37 -9.09 -21.97
N GLY A 465 1.10 -9.43 -22.07
CA GLY A 465 0.38 -9.54 -23.33
C GLY A 465 0.22 -8.19 -24.04
N ASP A 466 -0.72 -8.15 -24.98
CA ASP A 466 -1.02 -6.90 -25.68
C ASP A 466 -1.51 -5.84 -24.68
N THR A 467 -0.85 -4.70 -24.67
CA THR A 467 -1.22 -3.57 -23.83
C THR A 467 -2.30 -2.69 -24.48
N HIS A 468 -2.74 -3.02 -25.68
CA HIS A 468 -3.72 -2.25 -26.46
C HIS A 468 -3.33 -0.77 -26.60
N GLY A 469 -2.01 -0.51 -26.67
CA GLY A 469 -1.45 0.84 -26.75
C GLY A 469 -1.37 1.57 -25.41
N PHE A 470 -1.76 0.95 -24.29
CA PHE A 470 -1.62 1.56 -22.97
C PHE A 470 -0.15 1.56 -22.53
N ARG A 471 0.39 2.75 -22.22
CA ARG A 471 1.82 2.96 -21.96
C ARG A 471 2.19 3.09 -20.48
N ASN A 472 1.20 3.25 -19.60
CA ASN A 472 1.43 3.57 -18.19
C ASN A 472 1.18 2.38 -17.25
N LEU A 473 1.26 1.16 -17.78
CA LEU A 473 1.14 -0.06 -16.99
C LEU A 473 2.33 -0.19 -16.06
N SER A 474 2.07 -0.47 -14.79
CA SER A 474 3.13 -0.67 -13.81
C SER A 474 2.71 -1.69 -12.75
N ILE A 475 3.66 -2.17 -11.99
CA ILE A 475 3.41 -2.84 -10.72
C ILE A 475 3.82 -1.94 -9.57
N ARG A 476 3.07 -2.03 -8.47
CA ARG A 476 3.46 -1.51 -7.17
C ARG A 476 3.86 -2.68 -6.29
N VAL A 477 5.05 -2.61 -5.71
CA VAL A 477 5.50 -3.53 -4.66
C VAL A 477 5.26 -2.84 -3.32
N GLN A 478 4.42 -3.46 -2.50
CA GLN A 478 3.97 -2.91 -1.24
C GLN A 478 4.48 -3.74 -0.07
N ASN A 479 5.36 -3.15 0.72
CA ASN A 479 5.78 -3.70 2.00
C ASN A 479 5.06 -2.96 3.13
N LEU A 480 4.25 -3.65 3.91
CA LEU A 480 3.61 -3.09 5.11
C LEU A 480 4.47 -3.27 6.37
N ASP A 481 5.57 -4.03 6.29
CA ASP A 481 6.46 -4.29 7.42
C ASP A 481 7.39 -3.09 7.69
N LYS A 482 6.86 -2.13 8.43
CA LYS A 482 7.59 -0.92 8.85
C LYS A 482 7.42 -0.73 10.36
N PRO A 483 8.30 -1.31 11.17
CA PRO A 483 8.25 -1.13 12.61
C PRO A 483 8.19 0.34 13.02
N GLY A 484 7.21 0.70 13.86
CA GLY A 484 6.99 2.07 14.29
C GLY A 484 6.51 3.03 13.20
N GLY A 485 5.97 2.51 12.09
CA GLY A 485 5.51 3.33 10.97
C GLY A 485 4.37 2.69 10.18
N ASP A 486 4.08 3.29 9.03
CA ASP A 486 3.16 2.79 8.03
C ASP A 486 3.91 2.54 6.72
N GLY A 487 3.95 1.27 6.32
CA GLY A 487 4.63 0.84 5.10
C GLY A 487 3.88 1.22 3.82
N PHE A 488 2.58 1.54 3.89
CA PHE A 488 1.81 1.95 2.70
C PHE A 488 2.40 3.17 2.00
N ASN A 489 3.00 4.07 2.78
CA ASN A 489 3.58 5.32 2.30
C ASN A 489 5.00 5.17 1.70
N ASP A 490 5.53 3.94 1.63
CA ASP A 490 6.88 3.65 1.13
C ASP A 490 6.90 2.54 0.06
N PRO A 491 6.07 2.62 -0.99
CA PRO A 491 6.01 1.64 -2.07
C PRO A 491 7.14 1.82 -3.07
N VAL A 492 7.39 0.77 -3.85
CA VAL A 492 8.22 0.88 -5.05
C VAL A 492 7.38 0.55 -6.28
N TYR A 493 7.55 1.34 -7.34
CA TYR A 493 6.87 1.13 -8.61
C TYR A 493 7.87 0.67 -9.67
N TYR A 494 7.43 -0.28 -10.51
CA TYR A 494 8.16 -0.72 -11.68
C TYR A 494 7.23 -0.71 -12.89
N ASN A 495 7.70 -0.13 -13.99
CA ASN A 495 6.92 -0.14 -15.22
C ASN A 495 6.89 -1.54 -15.84
N LEU A 496 5.75 -1.88 -16.44
CA LEU A 496 5.57 -3.06 -17.26
C LEU A 496 5.40 -2.67 -18.72
N TYR A 497 6.02 -3.44 -19.59
CA TYR A 497 5.98 -3.24 -21.04
C TYR A 497 5.50 -4.51 -21.72
N GLN A 498 4.84 -4.36 -22.86
CA GLN A 498 4.43 -5.52 -23.66
C GLN A 498 5.63 -6.45 -23.94
N GLY A 499 5.41 -7.76 -23.79
CA GLY A 499 6.42 -8.79 -23.94
C GLY A 499 7.18 -9.07 -22.64
N PHE A 500 8.45 -9.39 -22.77
CA PHE A 500 9.32 -9.82 -21.68
C PHE A 500 9.78 -8.65 -20.81
N ASN A 501 9.67 -8.81 -19.48
CA ASN A 501 10.16 -7.86 -18.47
C ASN A 501 11.02 -8.60 -17.46
N LYS A 502 12.25 -8.12 -17.23
CA LYS A 502 13.11 -8.54 -16.13
C LYS A 502 13.30 -7.37 -15.19
N ILE A 503 12.79 -7.49 -13.97
CA ILE A 503 12.74 -6.42 -12.99
C ILE A 503 13.57 -6.84 -11.79
N ARG A 504 14.62 -6.07 -11.48
CA ARG A 504 15.38 -6.24 -10.24
C ARG A 504 14.62 -5.62 -9.09
N ILE A 505 14.20 -6.42 -8.13
CA ILE A 505 13.43 -5.99 -6.97
C ILE A 505 14.35 -5.34 -5.94
N THR A 506 14.04 -4.11 -5.54
CA THR A 506 14.83 -3.33 -4.57
C THR A 506 14.24 -3.35 -3.15
N LYS A 507 12.94 -3.66 -3.00
CA LYS A 507 12.28 -3.83 -1.71
C LYS A 507 11.31 -5.01 -1.77
N PRO A 508 11.21 -5.81 -0.69
CA PRO A 508 10.27 -6.94 -0.66
C PRO A 508 8.82 -6.44 -0.54
N GLY A 509 7.84 -7.22 -0.96
CA GLY A 509 6.43 -6.90 -0.74
C GLY A 509 5.44 -7.67 -1.61
N LEU A 510 4.15 -7.43 -1.39
CA LEU A 510 3.07 -7.89 -2.26
C LEU A 510 3.06 -7.08 -3.55
N VAL A 511 2.73 -7.74 -4.65
CA VAL A 511 2.72 -7.14 -5.99
C VAL A 511 1.28 -6.82 -6.40
N TYR A 512 1.05 -5.58 -6.84
CA TYR A 512 -0.22 -5.11 -7.37
C TYR A 512 -0.02 -4.55 -8.78
N VAL A 513 -0.91 -4.87 -9.71
CA VAL A 513 -0.89 -4.27 -11.05
C VAL A 513 -1.64 -2.93 -11.02
N ILE A 514 -0.98 -1.88 -11.42
CA ILE A 514 -1.53 -0.53 -11.51
C ILE A 514 -1.91 -0.25 -12.96
N TYR A 515 -3.19 -0.35 -13.23
CA TYR A 515 -3.78 -0.09 -14.55
C TYR A 515 -4.83 1.02 -14.42
N LEU A 516 -4.35 2.22 -14.06
CA LEU A 516 -5.16 3.42 -13.87
C LEU A 516 -5.43 4.13 -15.19
N VAL A 517 -6.70 4.46 -15.42
CA VAL A 517 -7.14 5.18 -16.62
C VAL A 517 -7.92 6.44 -16.26
N GLY A 518 -8.06 7.34 -17.22
CA GLY A 518 -8.83 8.57 -17.07
C GLY A 518 -10.33 8.33 -16.90
N GLU A 519 -11.07 9.40 -16.68
CA GLU A 519 -12.52 9.39 -16.50
C GLU A 519 -13.26 8.74 -17.67
N GLY A 520 -14.12 7.76 -17.37
CA GLY A 520 -14.95 7.07 -18.35
C GLY A 520 -14.18 6.22 -19.37
N GLN A 521 -12.90 5.90 -19.09
CA GLN A 521 -12.07 5.06 -19.95
C GLN A 521 -12.05 3.59 -19.53
N ALA A 522 -12.37 3.27 -18.28
CA ALA A 522 -12.26 1.92 -17.74
C ALA A 522 -13.08 0.88 -18.54
N ASP A 523 -14.30 1.25 -18.95
CA ASP A 523 -15.17 0.36 -19.74
C ASP A 523 -14.79 0.30 -21.24
N LYS A 524 -13.87 1.14 -21.70
CA LYS A 524 -13.43 1.23 -23.10
C LYS A 524 -12.11 0.52 -23.36
N MET A 525 -11.31 0.33 -22.31
CA MET A 525 -10.02 -0.32 -22.40
C MET A 525 -10.15 -1.82 -22.16
N GLN A 526 -9.33 -2.60 -22.87
CA GLN A 526 -9.31 -4.05 -22.73
C GLN A 526 -8.44 -4.48 -21.52
N PRO A 527 -8.77 -5.60 -20.86
CA PRO A 527 -7.89 -6.21 -19.87
C PRO A 527 -6.54 -6.58 -20.49
N ILE A 528 -5.49 -6.55 -19.67
CA ILE A 528 -4.13 -6.94 -20.07
C ILE A 528 -3.77 -8.23 -19.34
N ASP A 529 -3.38 -9.23 -20.12
CA ASP A 529 -2.91 -10.50 -19.58
C ASP A 529 -1.45 -10.39 -19.15
N ILE A 530 -1.15 -10.85 -17.95
CA ILE A 530 0.21 -10.85 -17.40
C ILE A 530 0.53 -12.21 -16.79
N HIS A 531 1.73 -12.70 -17.08
CA HIS A 531 2.30 -13.88 -16.48
C HIS A 531 3.52 -13.51 -15.63
N PHE A 532 3.41 -13.63 -14.31
CA PHE A 532 4.52 -13.51 -13.37
C PHE A 532 5.21 -14.86 -13.21
N ALA A 533 6.26 -15.08 -13.97
CA ALA A 533 6.92 -16.38 -14.04
C ALA A 533 7.89 -16.65 -12.88
N THR A 534 8.34 -15.62 -12.18
CA THR A 534 9.09 -15.72 -10.93
C THR A 534 8.33 -15.02 -9.79
N GLY A 535 8.95 -14.79 -8.66
CA GLY A 535 8.26 -14.39 -7.42
C GLY A 535 7.58 -15.59 -6.76
N THR A 536 7.15 -15.43 -5.53
CA THR A 536 6.51 -16.49 -4.75
C THR A 536 5.00 -16.32 -4.73
N VAL A 537 4.26 -17.40 -5.02
CA VAL A 537 2.81 -17.40 -4.91
C VAL A 537 2.42 -17.39 -3.43
N ASN A 538 1.74 -16.32 -3.00
CA ASN A 538 1.11 -16.20 -1.70
C ASN A 538 -0.39 -16.49 -1.78
N GLY A 539 -0.97 -16.21 -2.95
CA GLY A 539 -2.40 -16.20 -3.15
C GLY A 539 -3.07 -15.00 -2.47
N TYR A 540 -4.37 -14.90 -2.68
CA TYR A 540 -5.27 -13.98 -1.97
C TYR A 540 -6.68 -14.58 -1.97
N TYR A 541 -7.52 -14.09 -1.06
CA TYR A 541 -8.93 -14.47 -1.01
C TYR A 541 -9.80 -13.41 -1.67
N ASN A 542 -10.79 -13.85 -2.46
CA ASN A 542 -11.77 -12.95 -3.07
C ASN A 542 -13.17 -13.58 -2.99
N SER A 543 -14.03 -12.99 -2.19
CA SER A 543 -15.41 -13.46 -2.02
C SER A 543 -16.29 -13.30 -3.26
N GLN A 544 -15.86 -12.50 -4.24
CA GLN A 544 -16.58 -12.26 -5.48
C GLN A 544 -16.11 -13.17 -6.64
N ASP A 545 -14.99 -13.86 -6.48
CA ASP A 545 -14.48 -14.80 -7.46
C ASP A 545 -14.99 -16.21 -7.17
N SER A 546 -15.74 -16.79 -8.11
CA SER A 546 -16.30 -18.15 -8.00
C SER A 546 -15.25 -19.25 -7.78
N LYS A 547 -14.00 -19.01 -8.20
CA LYS A 547 -12.88 -19.94 -8.02
C LYS A 547 -12.21 -19.83 -6.66
N LEU A 548 -12.35 -18.68 -5.96
CA LEU A 548 -11.64 -18.40 -4.71
C LEU A 548 -12.56 -18.35 -3.49
N LYS A 549 -13.84 -17.98 -3.67
CA LYS A 549 -14.78 -17.66 -2.57
C LYS A 549 -14.97 -18.79 -1.53
N ASP A 550 -14.87 -20.05 -1.94
CA ASP A 550 -15.08 -21.21 -1.08
C ASP A 550 -13.77 -21.84 -0.57
N ARG A 551 -12.61 -21.21 -0.86
CA ARG A 551 -11.28 -21.75 -0.58
C ARG A 551 -10.54 -21.01 0.54
N TRP A 552 -11.26 -20.37 1.45
CA TRP A 552 -10.64 -19.56 2.53
C TRP A 552 -9.52 -20.31 3.28
N LYS A 553 -9.84 -21.47 3.83
CA LYS A 553 -8.90 -22.25 4.65
C LYS A 553 -7.70 -22.75 3.85
N GLU A 554 -7.93 -23.16 2.61
CA GLU A 554 -6.87 -23.62 1.71
C GLU A 554 -5.91 -22.48 1.36
N LEU A 555 -6.45 -21.35 0.88
CA LEU A 555 -5.64 -20.22 0.44
C LEU A 555 -4.85 -19.62 1.60
N LEU A 556 -5.50 -19.41 2.74
CA LEU A 556 -4.86 -18.89 3.92
C LEU A 556 -3.83 -19.88 4.49
N GLY A 557 -4.09 -21.20 4.39
CA GLY A 557 -3.16 -22.25 4.80
C GLY A 557 -1.88 -22.27 3.97
N LYS A 558 -1.99 -22.02 2.66
CA LYS A 558 -0.86 -21.97 1.70
C LYS A 558 -0.09 -20.64 1.75
N ALA A 559 -0.69 -19.58 2.25
CA ALA A 559 -0.05 -18.27 2.32
C ALA A 559 1.24 -18.33 3.14
N SER A 560 2.35 -17.90 2.54
CA SER A 560 3.69 -17.99 3.14
C SER A 560 4.27 -16.61 3.51
N TYR A 561 3.68 -15.52 2.99
CA TYR A 561 4.09 -14.18 3.30
C TYR A 561 3.43 -13.65 4.58
N LYS A 562 4.05 -12.67 5.23
CA LYS A 562 3.55 -12.05 6.47
C LYS A 562 2.17 -11.43 6.31
N TYR A 563 1.83 -10.94 5.14
CA TYR A 563 0.57 -10.26 4.84
C TYR A 563 -0.24 -11.03 3.80
N PHE A 564 -1.56 -10.91 3.92
CA PHE A 564 -2.50 -11.59 3.03
C PHE A 564 -3.63 -10.64 2.62
N ASP A 565 -3.99 -10.67 1.33
CA ASP A 565 -5.07 -9.85 0.78
C ASP A 565 -6.41 -10.59 0.86
N VAL A 566 -7.44 -9.88 1.33
CA VAL A 566 -8.81 -10.36 1.42
C VAL A 566 -9.73 -9.35 0.75
N LEU A 567 -10.37 -9.76 -0.34
CA LEU A 567 -11.22 -8.91 -1.16
C LEU A 567 -12.70 -9.25 -0.97
N GLY A 568 -13.48 -8.26 -0.57
CA GLY A 568 -14.93 -8.23 -0.67
C GLY A 568 -15.37 -7.56 -1.96
N LYS A 569 -16.66 -7.22 -2.02
CA LYS A 569 -17.23 -6.44 -3.12
C LYS A 569 -16.79 -4.98 -3.07
N TYR A 570 -16.75 -4.41 -1.86
CA TYR A 570 -16.52 -2.98 -1.63
C TYR A 570 -15.27 -2.70 -0.79
N ALA A 571 -14.76 -3.69 -0.06
CA ALA A 571 -13.60 -3.57 0.80
C ALA A 571 -12.46 -4.47 0.34
N HIS A 572 -11.22 -4.00 0.52
CA HIS A 572 -9.98 -4.73 0.34
C HIS A 572 -9.16 -4.64 1.63
N LEU A 573 -8.90 -5.75 2.26
CA LEU A 573 -8.20 -5.84 3.53
C LEU A 573 -6.83 -6.50 3.33
N THR A 574 -5.77 -5.87 3.84
CA THR A 574 -4.42 -6.47 3.87
C THR A 574 -3.90 -6.42 5.30
N PHE A 575 -3.93 -7.56 5.97
CA PHE A 575 -3.50 -7.70 7.36
C PHE A 575 -2.53 -8.87 7.50
N GLU A 576 -2.02 -9.06 8.71
CA GLU A 576 -1.10 -10.17 8.98
C GLU A 576 -1.77 -11.51 8.72
N THR A 577 -1.14 -12.38 7.94
CA THR A 577 -1.61 -13.73 7.64
C THR A 577 -1.96 -14.50 8.91
N GLN A 578 -1.11 -14.35 9.95
CA GLN A 578 -1.34 -15.01 11.24
C GLN A 578 -2.55 -14.45 11.99
N ALA A 579 -2.84 -13.16 11.85
CA ALA A 579 -4.01 -12.55 12.46
C ALA A 579 -5.30 -13.07 11.84
N PHE A 580 -5.33 -13.21 10.51
CA PHE A 580 -6.46 -13.87 9.83
C PHE A 580 -6.65 -15.32 10.31
N ARG A 581 -5.54 -16.08 10.43
CA ARG A 581 -5.59 -17.46 10.95
C ARG A 581 -6.15 -17.53 12.37
N SER A 582 -5.83 -16.54 13.19
CA SER A 582 -6.22 -16.52 14.60
C SER A 582 -7.63 -16.00 14.86
N TYR A 583 -8.11 -15.04 14.05
CA TYR A 583 -9.29 -14.26 14.39
C TYR A 583 -10.42 -14.34 13.37
N THR A 584 -10.16 -14.87 12.17
CA THR A 584 -11.16 -14.93 11.10
C THR A 584 -11.50 -16.39 10.77
N PRO A 585 -12.55 -16.96 11.36
CA PRO A 585 -12.94 -18.36 11.09
C PRO A 585 -13.30 -18.60 9.62
N GLU A 586 -14.02 -17.65 9.02
CA GLU A 586 -14.50 -17.74 7.65
C GLU A 586 -14.37 -16.39 6.93
N GLY A 587 -13.61 -16.36 5.82
CA GLY A 587 -13.34 -15.14 5.05
C GLY A 587 -14.59 -14.50 4.45
N ILE A 588 -15.59 -15.32 4.09
CA ILE A 588 -16.86 -14.84 3.55
C ILE A 588 -17.63 -13.98 4.57
N GLU A 589 -17.60 -14.34 5.86
CA GLU A 589 -18.28 -13.57 6.89
C GLU A 589 -17.55 -12.26 7.19
N LEU A 590 -16.22 -12.27 7.16
CA LEU A 590 -15.43 -11.04 7.29
C LEU A 590 -15.71 -10.08 6.14
N THR A 591 -15.65 -10.56 4.90
CA THR A 591 -15.92 -9.71 3.72
C THR A 591 -17.34 -9.18 3.71
N LYS A 592 -18.36 -9.98 4.05
CA LYS A 592 -19.75 -9.51 4.20
C LYS A 592 -19.88 -8.40 5.23
N THR A 593 -19.16 -8.50 6.35
CA THR A 593 -19.20 -7.50 7.42
C THR A 593 -18.64 -6.17 6.91
N TYR A 594 -17.45 -6.16 6.29
CA TYR A 594 -16.86 -4.95 5.75
C TYR A 594 -17.62 -4.39 4.55
N ASP A 595 -18.10 -5.27 3.67
CA ASP A 595 -18.95 -4.86 2.54
C ASP A 595 -20.25 -4.22 3.04
N SER A 596 -20.81 -4.69 4.17
CA SER A 596 -21.98 -4.08 4.81
C SER A 596 -21.67 -2.67 5.33
N ILE A 597 -20.52 -2.47 5.96
CA ILE A 597 -20.10 -1.14 6.42
C ILE A 597 -19.98 -0.20 5.22
N VAL A 598 -19.13 -0.53 4.24
CA VAL A 598 -18.89 0.34 3.08
C VAL A 598 -20.16 0.60 2.29
N HIS A 599 -20.97 -0.43 2.05
CA HIS A 599 -22.24 -0.31 1.34
C HIS A 599 -23.20 0.67 2.01
N ASN A 600 -23.37 0.55 3.33
CA ASN A 600 -24.29 1.40 4.08
C ASN A 600 -23.74 2.84 4.24
N GLU A 601 -22.43 3.02 4.40
CA GLU A 601 -21.83 4.35 4.31
C GLU A 601 -22.08 5.00 2.94
N TRP A 602 -21.99 4.25 1.86
CA TRP A 602 -22.29 4.77 0.53
C TRP A 602 -23.79 5.10 0.35
N ILE A 603 -24.69 4.38 1.02
CA ILE A 603 -26.11 4.76 1.11
C ILE A 603 -26.23 6.11 1.85
N LEU A 604 -25.63 6.21 3.04
CA LEU A 604 -25.64 7.43 3.87
C LEU A 604 -25.13 8.65 3.09
N HIS A 605 -24.03 8.49 2.33
CA HIS A 605 -23.42 9.55 1.52
C HIS A 605 -24.13 9.79 0.18
N GLY A 606 -25.20 9.07 -0.10
CA GLY A 606 -26.04 9.26 -1.29
C GLY A 606 -25.46 8.74 -2.61
N TYR A 607 -24.41 7.91 -2.57
CA TYR A 607 -23.75 7.44 -3.80
C TYR A 607 -24.61 6.52 -4.67
N TYR A 608 -25.66 5.92 -4.12
CA TYR A 608 -26.62 5.15 -4.91
C TYR A 608 -27.76 6.03 -5.48
N LYS A 609 -28.12 7.11 -4.78
CA LYS A 609 -29.07 8.10 -5.29
C LYS A 609 -28.43 8.98 -6.37
N TYR A 610 -27.13 9.24 -6.24
CA TYR A 610 -26.32 10.07 -7.13
C TYR A 610 -25.16 9.23 -7.71
N PRO A 611 -25.41 8.31 -8.67
CA PRO A 611 -24.44 7.29 -9.09
C PRO A 611 -23.16 7.87 -9.72
N GLN A 612 -23.21 9.10 -10.25
CA GLN A 612 -22.02 9.83 -10.74
C GLN A 612 -21.03 10.18 -9.62
N ARG A 613 -21.43 10.02 -8.35
CA ARG A 613 -20.60 10.26 -7.16
C ARG A 613 -19.99 8.99 -6.61
N LYS A 614 -20.48 7.84 -7.05
CA LYS A 614 -20.11 6.55 -6.46
C LYS A 614 -18.65 6.23 -6.76
N PRO A 615 -17.84 5.87 -5.73
CA PRO A 615 -16.51 5.32 -5.93
C PRO A 615 -16.54 4.05 -6.79
N LEU A 616 -15.55 3.87 -7.63
CA LEU A 616 -15.46 2.77 -8.60
C LEU A 616 -14.46 1.68 -8.16
N THR A 617 -13.63 1.98 -7.15
CA THR A 617 -12.67 1.06 -6.56
C THR A 617 -13.06 0.74 -5.11
N ARG A 618 -12.47 -0.31 -4.56
CA ARG A 618 -12.70 -0.74 -3.17
C ARG A 618 -12.11 0.27 -2.19
N MET A 619 -12.62 0.28 -0.98
CA MET A 619 -11.94 0.90 0.15
C MET A 619 -10.85 -0.03 0.66
N TYR A 620 -9.66 0.53 0.91
CA TYR A 620 -8.50 -0.24 1.33
C TYR A 620 -8.21 -0.06 2.81
N LEU A 621 -8.10 -1.18 3.51
CA LEU A 621 -7.82 -1.25 4.93
C LEU A 621 -6.57 -2.11 5.16
N HIS A 622 -5.62 -1.63 5.94
CA HIS A 622 -4.40 -2.39 6.18
C HIS A 622 -3.82 -2.20 7.58
N VAL A 623 -2.91 -3.11 7.94
CA VAL A 623 -2.17 -3.04 9.20
C VAL A 623 -1.04 -2.01 9.14
N MET A 624 -0.80 -1.32 10.26
CA MET A 624 0.36 -0.45 10.48
C MET A 624 0.88 -0.61 11.90
N TYR A 625 1.98 0.08 12.27
CA TYR A 625 2.71 -0.17 13.51
C TYR A 625 3.06 1.08 14.32
N HIS A 626 2.35 2.20 14.16
CA HIS A 626 2.70 3.44 14.88
C HIS A 626 1.53 4.18 15.52
N ALA A 627 0.40 4.33 14.87
CA ALA A 627 -0.77 5.05 15.37
C ALA A 627 -1.92 4.08 15.68
N PHE A 628 -2.92 4.52 16.45
CA PHE A 628 -4.04 3.65 16.78
C PHE A 628 -4.84 3.27 15.52
N MET A 629 -5.39 4.28 14.83
CA MET A 629 -6.07 4.17 13.55
C MET A 629 -5.97 5.53 12.85
N TYR A 630 -6.03 5.54 11.52
CA TYR A 630 -6.20 6.77 10.74
C TYR A 630 -6.62 6.47 9.30
N ALA A 631 -7.15 7.50 8.64
CA ALA A 631 -7.49 7.48 7.23
C ALA A 631 -6.82 8.65 6.47
N THR A 632 -6.49 8.39 5.23
CA THR A 632 -6.00 9.41 4.30
C THR A 632 -6.30 9.01 2.86
N TRP A 633 -5.70 9.70 1.89
CA TRP A 633 -5.84 9.35 0.50
C TRP A 633 -5.46 7.89 0.23
N TYR A 634 -6.36 7.14 -0.41
CA TYR A 634 -6.22 5.77 -0.89
C TYR A 634 -6.29 4.66 0.17
N HIS A 635 -6.28 4.95 1.48
CA HIS A 635 -6.27 3.90 2.49
C HIS A 635 -6.76 4.33 3.87
N THR A 636 -7.10 3.33 4.67
CA THR A 636 -7.25 3.41 6.11
C THR A 636 -6.28 2.42 6.78
N ALA A 637 -5.69 2.81 7.90
CA ALA A 637 -4.63 2.07 8.57
C ALA A 637 -4.97 1.80 10.05
N TYR A 638 -4.63 0.61 10.53
CA TYR A 638 -5.00 0.11 11.85
C TYR A 638 -3.78 -0.50 12.54
N VAL A 639 -3.53 -0.14 13.81
CA VAL A 639 -2.42 -0.74 14.54
C VAL A 639 -2.63 -2.25 14.71
N ASN A 640 -1.54 -3.01 14.63
CA ASN A 640 -1.59 -4.46 14.68
C ASN A 640 -2.34 -5.04 15.90
N GLY A 641 -2.34 -4.35 17.04
CA GLY A 641 -3.06 -4.75 18.25
C GLY A 641 -4.59 -4.77 18.11
N THR A 642 -5.16 -4.05 17.13
CA THR A 642 -6.61 -4.00 16.89
C THR A 642 -7.12 -5.19 16.09
N GLN A 643 -6.24 -5.95 15.41
CA GLN A 643 -6.62 -7.05 14.52
C GLN A 643 -7.51 -8.11 15.21
N LYS A 644 -7.28 -8.39 16.49
CA LYS A 644 -8.09 -9.34 17.29
C LYS A 644 -9.58 -8.98 17.39
N ASP A 645 -9.91 -7.73 17.18
CA ASP A 645 -11.28 -7.21 17.24
C ASP A 645 -11.84 -6.93 15.84
N ILE A 646 -11.10 -6.22 15.00
CA ILE A 646 -11.56 -5.80 13.67
C ILE A 646 -11.52 -6.92 12.61
N LEU A 647 -10.75 -8.00 12.83
CA LEU A 647 -10.75 -9.18 11.94
C LEU A 647 -11.68 -10.30 12.46
N ASN A 648 -12.44 -10.04 13.51
CA ASN A 648 -13.44 -10.97 14.02
C ASN A 648 -14.86 -10.47 13.69
N PRO A 649 -15.51 -11.05 12.65
CA PRO A 649 -16.81 -10.57 12.20
C PRO A 649 -17.90 -10.72 13.27
N ASP A 650 -17.81 -11.69 14.17
CA ASP A 650 -18.80 -11.89 15.23
C ASP A 650 -18.71 -10.78 16.28
N LYS A 651 -17.49 -10.40 16.67
CA LYS A 651 -17.29 -9.24 17.56
C LYS A 651 -17.75 -7.93 16.93
N MET A 652 -17.51 -7.73 15.63
CA MET A 652 -17.95 -6.51 14.95
C MET A 652 -19.46 -6.39 14.87
N ARG A 653 -20.16 -7.52 14.69
CA ARG A 653 -21.64 -7.57 14.55
C ARG A 653 -22.36 -7.80 15.87
N ASP A 654 -21.66 -8.04 16.98
CA ASP A 654 -22.27 -8.29 18.27
C ASP A 654 -23.10 -7.07 18.74
N PRO A 655 -24.41 -7.20 18.90
CA PRO A 655 -25.26 -6.09 19.36
C PRO A 655 -24.89 -5.55 20.75
N LYS A 656 -24.14 -6.31 21.53
CA LYS A 656 -23.67 -5.93 22.86
C LYS A 656 -22.28 -5.28 22.85
N SER A 657 -21.59 -5.33 21.71
CA SER A 657 -20.25 -4.77 21.56
C SER A 657 -20.33 -3.34 21.07
N GLN A 658 -19.65 -2.39 21.73
CA GLN A 658 -19.63 -0.99 21.32
C GLN A 658 -18.35 -0.56 20.61
N GLY A 659 -17.38 -1.44 20.39
CA GLY A 659 -16.04 -1.01 19.99
C GLY A 659 -15.51 -1.53 18.66
N ALA A 660 -15.79 -2.79 18.35
CA ALA A 660 -15.10 -3.44 17.24
C ALA A 660 -15.45 -2.88 15.86
N ALA A 661 -16.72 -2.52 15.62
CA ALA A 661 -17.15 -1.95 14.34
C ALA A 661 -16.99 -0.42 14.28
N TRP A 662 -16.95 0.26 15.43
CA TRP A 662 -16.85 1.72 15.48
C TRP A 662 -15.60 2.23 14.76
N GLY A 663 -14.41 1.70 15.13
CA GLY A 663 -13.14 2.13 14.56
C GLY A 663 -13.10 2.01 13.03
N PRO A 664 -13.34 0.84 12.44
CA PRO A 664 -13.44 0.70 10.99
C PRO A 664 -14.44 1.64 10.33
N SER A 665 -15.64 1.81 10.91
CA SER A 665 -16.65 2.73 10.36
C SER A 665 -16.22 4.20 10.49
N HIS A 666 -15.45 4.54 11.51
CA HIS A 666 -14.89 5.87 11.70
C HIS A 666 -13.83 6.17 10.63
N GLU A 667 -12.86 5.27 10.44
CA GLU A 667 -11.79 5.51 9.45
C GLU A 667 -12.33 5.50 8.01
N LEU A 668 -13.24 4.61 7.69
CA LEU A 668 -13.91 4.61 6.38
C LEU A 668 -14.77 5.88 6.20
N GLY A 669 -15.37 6.37 7.29
CA GLY A 669 -16.08 7.64 7.34
C GLY A 669 -15.20 8.82 6.96
N HIS A 670 -13.93 8.87 7.40
CA HIS A 670 -12.97 9.91 6.98
C HIS A 670 -12.73 9.91 5.48
N VAL A 671 -12.69 8.75 4.85
CA VAL A 671 -12.53 8.65 3.39
C VAL A 671 -13.72 9.31 2.68
N ASN A 672 -14.94 9.20 3.23
CA ASN A 672 -16.16 9.74 2.65
C ASN A 672 -16.52 11.18 3.11
N GLN A 673 -15.80 11.72 4.08
CA GLN A 673 -16.12 13.01 4.73
C GLN A 673 -15.94 14.19 3.76
N VAL A 674 -17.02 14.93 3.50
CA VAL A 674 -17.03 16.06 2.54
C VAL A 674 -16.41 17.31 3.16
N SER A 675 -15.32 17.78 2.56
CA SER A 675 -14.55 18.93 3.03
C SER A 675 -14.36 20.00 1.94
N PRO A 676 -14.69 21.26 2.18
CA PRO A 676 -15.56 21.76 3.23
C PRO A 676 -17.02 21.42 2.94
N GLY A 677 -17.90 21.65 3.92
CA GLY A 677 -19.35 21.47 3.76
C GLY A 677 -19.94 20.83 4.99
N ILE A 678 -19.50 19.62 5.35
CA ILE A 678 -19.81 18.97 6.65
C ILE A 678 -18.56 18.91 7.51
N LYS A 679 -17.39 18.88 6.93
CA LYS A 679 -16.10 18.94 7.61
C LYS A 679 -15.49 20.32 7.44
N TRP A 680 -15.38 21.09 8.51
CA TRP A 680 -14.54 22.27 8.62
C TRP A 680 -13.55 22.11 9.77
N ARG A 681 -12.66 23.06 9.97
CA ARG A 681 -11.66 22.99 11.05
C ARG A 681 -12.35 22.87 12.41
N GLY A 682 -12.05 21.86 13.19
CA GLY A 682 -12.71 21.47 14.44
C GLY A 682 -13.73 20.35 14.28
N MET A 683 -14.04 19.93 13.04
CA MET A 683 -15.04 18.90 12.76
C MET A 683 -14.44 17.58 12.24
N THR A 684 -13.14 17.48 12.10
CA THR A 684 -12.51 16.28 11.55
C THR A 684 -12.95 15.04 12.33
N GLU A 685 -12.82 15.05 13.65
CA GLU A 685 -13.19 13.94 14.53
C GLU A 685 -14.64 13.98 15.01
N VAL A 686 -15.45 14.92 14.54
CA VAL A 686 -16.85 15.07 14.91
C VAL A 686 -17.76 14.43 13.85
N THR A 687 -17.81 15.01 12.67
CA THR A 687 -18.79 14.59 11.64
C THR A 687 -18.43 13.26 11.00
N VAL A 688 -17.21 12.77 11.16
CA VAL A 688 -16.82 11.39 10.83
C VAL A 688 -17.57 10.35 11.66
N ASN A 689 -18.08 10.71 12.83
CA ASN A 689 -18.85 9.82 13.69
C ASN A 689 -20.32 9.70 13.27
N ILE A 690 -20.81 10.48 12.31
CA ILE A 690 -22.15 10.28 11.72
C ILE A 690 -22.24 8.87 11.07
N PRO A 691 -21.35 8.47 10.16
CA PRO A 691 -21.35 7.09 9.66
C PRO A 691 -21.08 6.06 10.74
N SER A 692 -20.22 6.31 11.73
CA SER A 692 -19.97 5.35 12.81
C SER A 692 -21.23 5.05 13.62
N GLU A 693 -21.96 6.07 14.03
CA GLU A 693 -23.22 5.94 14.75
C GLU A 693 -24.29 5.27 13.88
N TYR A 694 -24.38 5.66 12.59
CA TYR A 694 -25.31 5.06 11.64
C TYR A 694 -25.04 3.56 11.43
N ILE A 695 -23.79 3.15 11.23
CA ILE A 695 -23.43 1.73 11.04
C ILE A 695 -23.68 0.93 12.30
N THR A 696 -23.22 1.40 13.45
CA THR A 696 -23.36 0.65 14.69
C THR A 696 -24.82 0.52 15.12
N THR A 697 -25.62 1.59 15.03
CA THR A 697 -27.01 1.57 15.49
C THR A 697 -27.98 0.96 14.48
N TYR A 698 -27.90 1.35 13.20
CA TYR A 698 -28.89 0.92 12.21
C TYR A 698 -28.52 -0.38 11.49
N VAL A 699 -27.23 -0.66 11.30
CA VAL A 699 -26.80 -1.86 10.59
C VAL A 699 -26.55 -3.01 11.57
N PHE A 700 -25.74 -2.78 12.61
CA PHE A 700 -25.38 -3.83 13.59
C PHE A 700 -26.28 -3.89 14.81
N LYS A 701 -27.26 -2.98 14.93
CA LYS A 701 -28.23 -2.95 16.02
C LYS A 701 -27.59 -2.82 17.39
N GLN A 702 -26.46 -2.17 17.47
CA GLN A 702 -25.80 -1.82 18.72
C GLN A 702 -26.50 -0.60 19.34
N PRO A 703 -26.48 -0.43 20.66
CA PRO A 703 -27.06 0.78 21.27
C PRO A 703 -26.26 2.01 20.87
N SER A 704 -26.95 3.14 20.70
CA SER A 704 -26.32 4.41 20.40
C SER A 704 -25.28 4.77 21.47
N ARG A 705 -24.07 5.06 21.03
CA ARG A 705 -22.99 5.48 21.93
C ARG A 705 -23.33 6.77 22.68
N LEU A 706 -24.01 7.69 22.04
CA LEU A 706 -24.44 8.94 22.64
C LEU A 706 -25.44 8.73 23.79
N GLN A 707 -26.25 7.67 23.71
CA GLN A 707 -27.29 7.36 24.69
C GLN A 707 -26.77 6.57 25.89
N VAL A 708 -25.89 5.58 25.67
CA VAL A 708 -25.53 4.58 26.70
C VAL A 708 -24.16 4.78 27.32
N GLU A 709 -23.28 5.61 26.73
CA GLU A 709 -21.96 5.85 27.30
C GLU A 709 -22.07 6.67 28.57
N GLU A 710 -21.86 6.04 29.74
CA GLU A 710 -21.82 6.73 31.03
C GLU A 710 -20.53 7.54 31.16
N LEU A 711 -20.69 8.81 31.46
CA LEU A 711 -19.58 9.77 31.61
C LEU A 711 -19.30 9.96 33.10
N ASP A 712 -18.17 9.49 33.55
CA ASP A 712 -17.59 9.76 34.85
C ASP A 712 -18.51 9.46 36.05
N PHE A 713 -18.26 10.14 37.18
CA PHE A 713 -18.96 10.01 38.45
C PHE A 713 -20.43 10.49 38.45
N TYR A 714 -20.87 11.15 37.37
CA TYR A 714 -22.18 11.80 37.30
C TYR A 714 -23.28 10.92 36.71
N ARG A 715 -22.95 9.74 36.15
CA ARG A 715 -23.92 8.85 35.48
C ARG A 715 -24.74 9.51 34.38
N ASN A 716 -24.23 10.57 33.79
CA ASN A 716 -24.88 11.31 32.73
C ASN A 716 -24.38 10.78 31.37
N ASN A 717 -25.29 10.68 30.40
CA ASN A 717 -24.93 10.32 29.03
C ASN A 717 -24.39 11.52 28.22
N ARG A 718 -23.99 11.29 26.97
CA ARG A 718 -23.48 12.36 26.10
C ARG A 718 -24.50 13.44 25.81
N TYR A 719 -25.78 13.10 25.72
CA TYR A 719 -26.85 14.11 25.53
C TYR A 719 -26.90 15.08 26.71
N THR A 720 -26.99 14.56 27.93
CA THR A 720 -26.98 15.41 29.14
C THR A 720 -25.76 16.30 29.20
N LYS A 721 -24.57 15.77 28.88
CA LYS A 721 -23.35 16.56 28.87
C LYS A 721 -23.41 17.67 27.82
N ALA A 722 -23.76 17.33 26.57
CA ALA A 722 -23.86 18.31 25.49
C ALA A 722 -24.90 19.40 25.73
N PHE A 723 -26.07 19.01 26.21
CA PHE A 723 -27.13 19.96 26.57
C PHE A 723 -26.66 20.95 27.64
N THR A 724 -25.93 20.44 28.64
CA THR A 724 -25.44 21.27 29.72
C THR A 724 -24.30 22.20 29.29
N GLU A 725 -23.29 21.63 28.58
CA GLU A 725 -22.09 22.41 28.24
C GLU A 725 -22.32 23.42 27.11
N ILE A 726 -23.22 23.12 26.17
CA ILE A 726 -23.43 24.02 25.02
C ILE A 726 -24.72 24.82 25.17
N ILE A 727 -25.86 24.17 25.41
CA ILE A 727 -27.17 24.83 25.42
C ILE A 727 -27.37 25.64 26.72
N ALA A 728 -27.27 25.01 27.90
CA ALA A 728 -27.47 25.67 29.17
C ALA A 728 -26.48 26.81 29.42
N GLN A 729 -25.23 26.64 29.05
CA GLN A 729 -24.18 27.66 29.18
C GLN A 729 -24.19 28.70 28.05
N LYS A 730 -25.06 28.53 27.04
CA LYS A 730 -25.13 29.42 25.89
C LYS A 730 -23.75 29.57 25.22
N ALA A 731 -23.00 28.42 25.12
CA ALA A 731 -21.64 28.44 24.57
C ALA A 731 -21.67 28.48 23.03
N PRO A 732 -20.68 29.07 22.36
CA PRO A 732 -20.47 28.86 20.94
C PRO A 732 -20.24 27.35 20.63
N PHE A 733 -20.74 26.87 19.52
CA PHE A 733 -20.71 25.44 19.16
C PHE A 733 -19.28 24.85 19.20
N CYS A 734 -18.27 25.57 18.73
CA CYS A 734 -16.87 25.15 18.74
C CYS A 734 -16.21 25.11 20.14
N LYS A 735 -16.94 25.42 21.20
CA LYS A 735 -16.38 25.55 22.55
C LYS A 735 -16.18 24.22 23.28
N SER A 736 -16.98 23.21 22.98
CA SER A 736 -16.79 21.88 23.60
C SER A 736 -15.53 21.21 23.08
N GLY A 737 -14.71 20.71 23.98
CA GLY A 737 -13.56 19.84 23.64
C GLY A 737 -13.93 18.37 23.43
N ASP A 738 -15.21 18.00 23.60
CA ASP A 738 -15.70 16.63 23.46
C ASP A 738 -16.34 16.43 22.09
N VAL A 739 -15.68 15.65 21.24
CA VAL A 739 -16.13 15.37 19.87
C VAL A 739 -17.53 14.74 19.80
N PHE A 740 -17.90 13.94 20.81
CA PHE A 740 -19.22 13.31 20.86
C PHE A 740 -20.31 14.29 21.32
N CYS A 741 -19.99 15.25 22.17
CA CYS A 741 -20.92 16.35 22.47
C CYS A 741 -21.18 17.21 21.24
N ASN A 742 -20.13 17.47 20.44
CA ASN A 742 -20.26 18.20 19.19
C ASN A 742 -20.97 17.39 18.09
N LEU A 743 -20.97 16.05 18.19
CA LEU A 743 -21.72 15.17 17.27
C LEU A 743 -23.24 15.25 17.48
N VAL A 744 -23.68 15.54 18.70
CA VAL A 744 -25.11 15.49 19.07
C VAL A 744 -26.02 16.22 18.09
N PRO A 745 -25.84 17.51 17.74
CA PRO A 745 -26.75 18.20 16.82
C PRO A 745 -26.81 17.56 15.42
N PHE A 746 -25.74 16.97 14.93
CA PHE A 746 -25.76 16.26 13.65
C PHE A 746 -26.55 14.96 13.76
N TRP A 747 -26.35 14.18 14.83
CA TRP A 747 -27.13 12.97 15.03
C TRP A 747 -28.59 13.23 15.28
N GLN A 748 -28.93 14.33 15.98
CA GLN A 748 -30.31 14.80 16.18
C GLN A 748 -31.04 15.06 14.85
N LEU A 749 -30.34 15.56 13.83
CA LEU A 749 -30.93 15.70 12.49
C LEU A 749 -31.33 14.33 11.90
N GLU A 750 -30.51 13.29 12.10
CA GLU A 750 -30.88 11.94 11.69
C GLU A 750 -32.05 11.38 12.51
N LEU A 751 -32.05 11.60 13.83
CA LEU A 751 -33.16 11.16 14.69
C LEU A 751 -34.48 11.83 14.30
N TYR A 752 -34.46 13.11 13.94
CA TYR A 752 -35.65 13.81 13.52
C TYR A 752 -36.04 13.49 12.07
N PHE A 753 -35.22 13.83 11.13
CA PHE A 753 -35.54 13.61 9.69
C PHE A 753 -35.57 12.14 9.33
N GLY A 754 -34.57 11.37 9.76
CA GLY A 754 -34.46 9.95 9.48
C GLY A 754 -35.49 9.12 10.24
N LYS A 755 -35.30 8.99 11.55
CA LYS A 755 -36.06 8.06 12.38
C LYS A 755 -37.48 8.53 12.63
N THR A 756 -37.75 9.82 12.91
CA THR A 756 -39.05 10.37 13.20
C THR A 756 -39.90 10.55 11.95
N LEU A 757 -39.35 11.20 10.91
CA LEU A 757 -40.06 11.49 9.66
C LEU A 757 -39.92 10.37 8.60
N GLY A 758 -39.16 9.32 8.87
CA GLY A 758 -39.02 8.16 7.98
C GLY A 758 -38.04 8.37 6.83
N LEU A 759 -37.17 9.38 6.92
CA LEU A 759 -36.14 9.69 5.90
C LEU A 759 -34.77 9.13 6.27
N THR A 760 -34.72 8.02 7.02
CA THR A 760 -33.47 7.31 7.30
C THR A 760 -32.83 6.87 5.97
N PRO A 761 -31.52 7.06 5.78
CA PRO A 761 -30.82 6.64 4.55
C PRO A 761 -31.04 5.16 4.27
N ARG A 762 -31.57 4.85 3.09
CA ARG A 762 -31.89 3.47 2.68
C ARG A 762 -32.01 3.35 1.16
N LEU A 763 -31.86 2.14 0.67
CA LEU A 763 -32.31 1.76 -0.66
C LEU A 763 -33.80 1.42 -0.58
N SER A 764 -34.62 1.96 -1.48
CA SER A 764 -36.04 1.71 -1.58
C SER A 764 -36.41 1.28 -3.01
N ALA A 765 -37.58 0.63 -3.17
CA ALA A 765 -38.05 0.17 -4.47
C ALA A 765 -38.35 1.31 -5.46
N ASP A 766 -38.71 2.46 -4.93
CA ASP A 766 -39.02 3.71 -5.66
C ASP A 766 -37.81 4.65 -5.79
N GLY A 767 -36.63 4.18 -5.44
CA GLY A 767 -35.38 4.94 -5.42
C GLY A 767 -34.77 5.00 -4.03
N HIS A 768 -33.73 5.84 -3.88
CA HIS A 768 -33.03 6.00 -2.61
C HIS A 768 -33.63 7.18 -1.86
N SER A 769 -33.84 7.02 -0.56
CA SER A 769 -34.36 8.09 0.29
C SER A 769 -33.41 8.36 1.44
N GLY A 770 -33.51 9.54 2.02
CA GLY A 770 -32.78 9.91 3.21
C GLY A 770 -32.48 11.41 3.26
N PHE A 771 -32.48 11.96 4.45
CA PHE A 771 -32.07 13.36 4.67
C PHE A 771 -30.57 13.54 4.37
N TYR A 772 -29.73 12.70 4.95
CA TYR A 772 -28.27 12.80 4.77
C TYR A 772 -27.80 12.59 3.33
N PRO A 773 -28.32 11.64 2.53
CA PRO A 773 -27.98 11.53 1.12
C PRO A 773 -28.13 12.85 0.35
N ASP A 774 -29.24 13.57 0.60
CA ASP A 774 -29.50 14.85 -0.05
C ASP A 774 -28.65 15.98 0.53
N LEU A 775 -28.40 15.97 1.83
CA LEU A 775 -27.53 16.95 2.48
C LEU A 775 -26.08 16.84 1.96
N TYR A 776 -25.54 15.65 1.86
CA TYR A 776 -24.21 15.43 1.28
C TYR A 776 -24.13 15.90 -0.16
N GLU A 777 -25.13 15.60 -1.00
CA GLU A 777 -25.13 16.06 -2.38
C GLU A 777 -25.26 17.59 -2.48
N PHE A 778 -26.06 18.19 -1.60
CA PHE A 778 -26.22 19.64 -1.53
C PHE A 778 -24.88 20.33 -1.24
N VAL A 779 -24.20 19.93 -0.15
CA VAL A 779 -22.92 20.57 0.23
C VAL A 779 -21.78 20.31 -0.75
N ARG A 780 -21.82 19.22 -1.53
CA ARG A 780 -20.84 18.98 -2.61
C ARG A 780 -20.98 20.01 -3.73
N LYS A 781 -22.22 20.45 -4.01
CA LYS A 781 -22.52 21.40 -5.09
C LYS A 781 -22.32 22.85 -4.68
N GLU A 782 -22.50 23.15 -3.39
CA GLU A 782 -22.35 24.52 -2.90
C GLU A 782 -20.88 24.98 -3.02
N PRO A 783 -20.67 26.29 -3.27
CA PRO A 783 -19.34 26.88 -3.25
C PRO A 783 -18.66 26.69 -1.90
N ASN A 784 -17.36 26.47 -1.92
CA ASN A 784 -16.57 26.34 -0.70
C ASN A 784 -16.53 27.69 0.03
N GLN A 785 -16.92 27.68 1.29
CA GLN A 785 -16.80 28.85 2.16
C GLN A 785 -15.33 29.04 2.57
N PRO A 786 -14.85 30.29 2.73
CA PRO A 786 -13.42 30.59 2.79
C PRO A 786 -12.74 30.24 4.11
N ASN A 787 -13.48 30.16 5.22
CA ASN A 787 -12.91 29.92 6.55
C ASN A 787 -13.86 29.13 7.45
N PRO A 788 -13.36 28.54 8.56
CA PRO A 788 -14.17 27.68 9.44
C PRO A 788 -15.44 28.33 9.97
N GLY A 789 -15.41 29.60 10.33
CA GLY A 789 -16.58 30.31 10.86
C GLY A 789 -17.68 30.50 9.83
N THR A 790 -17.31 30.82 8.57
CA THR A 790 -18.28 30.89 7.48
C THR A 790 -18.77 29.52 7.07
N GLN A 791 -17.93 28.49 7.15
CA GLN A 791 -18.31 27.09 6.90
C GLN A 791 -19.32 26.60 7.94
N GLN A 792 -19.05 26.84 9.24
CA GLN A 792 -19.96 26.49 10.34
C GLN A 792 -21.33 27.16 10.17
N THR A 793 -21.35 28.45 9.90
CA THR A 793 -22.60 29.22 9.78
C THR A 793 -23.39 28.87 8.49
N GLU A 794 -22.75 28.35 7.45
CA GLU A 794 -23.42 27.90 6.24
C GLU A 794 -24.18 26.58 6.41
N PHE A 795 -23.73 25.72 7.33
CA PHE A 795 -24.35 24.41 7.56
C PHE A 795 -25.84 24.48 7.94
N PRO A 796 -26.28 25.38 8.87
CA PRO A 796 -27.71 25.62 9.15
C PRO A 796 -28.56 25.92 7.93
N TYR A 797 -28.05 26.72 6.98
CA TYR A 797 -28.73 27.00 5.72
C TYR A 797 -28.90 25.72 4.89
N SER A 798 -27.83 24.93 4.75
CA SER A 798 -27.84 23.68 4.00
C SER A 798 -28.84 22.69 4.60
N ALA A 799 -28.81 22.51 5.92
CA ALA A 799 -29.71 21.60 6.63
C ALA A 799 -31.19 22.06 6.52
N SER A 800 -31.45 23.36 6.67
CA SER A 800 -32.83 23.91 6.53
C SER A 800 -33.33 23.76 5.08
N HIS A 801 -32.50 24.06 4.09
CA HIS A 801 -32.84 23.94 2.70
C HIS A 801 -33.22 22.50 2.30
N VAL A 802 -32.39 21.51 2.71
CA VAL A 802 -32.62 20.10 2.42
C VAL A 802 -33.78 19.53 3.22
N GLY A 803 -33.83 19.83 4.52
CA GLY A 803 -34.89 19.36 5.43
C GLY A 803 -36.26 20.00 5.20
N LYS A 804 -36.35 21.09 4.41
CA LYS A 804 -37.56 21.86 4.18
C LYS A 804 -38.22 22.33 5.48
N LYS A 805 -37.39 22.67 6.47
CA LYS A 805 -37.78 23.19 7.78
C LYS A 805 -36.89 24.38 8.14
N ASP A 806 -37.43 25.43 8.77
CA ASP A 806 -36.60 26.49 9.34
C ASP A 806 -36.01 26.00 10.66
N LEU A 807 -34.73 25.62 10.60
CA LEU A 807 -33.95 25.11 11.74
C LEU A 807 -33.18 26.20 12.47
N THR A 808 -33.49 27.49 12.22
CA THR A 808 -32.77 28.63 12.81
C THR A 808 -32.73 28.50 14.33
N HIS A 809 -33.89 28.25 14.99
CA HIS A 809 -33.97 28.12 16.45
C HIS A 809 -33.11 26.97 16.97
N PHE A 810 -33.17 25.81 16.34
CA PHE A 810 -32.35 24.64 16.70
C PHE A 810 -30.84 24.98 16.69
N PHE A 811 -30.36 25.58 15.61
CA PHE A 811 -28.94 25.96 15.52
C PHE A 811 -28.54 27.14 16.40
N GLU A 812 -29.48 28.03 16.75
CA GLU A 812 -29.25 29.05 17.77
C GLU A 812 -29.04 28.42 19.16
N GLN A 813 -29.86 27.42 19.52
CA GLN A 813 -29.68 26.69 20.78
C GLN A 813 -28.30 26.01 20.82
N TRP A 814 -27.89 25.35 19.72
CA TRP A 814 -26.58 24.72 19.61
C TRP A 814 -25.41 25.66 19.38
N GLY A 815 -25.62 27.00 19.38
CA GLY A 815 -24.55 27.95 19.34
C GLY A 815 -23.84 28.16 18.02
N PHE A 816 -24.42 27.69 16.89
CA PHE A 816 -23.78 27.82 15.54
C PHE A 816 -23.67 29.28 15.10
N PHE A 817 -24.58 30.13 15.55
CA PHE A 817 -24.64 31.55 15.19
C PHE A 817 -24.07 32.48 16.27
N ARG A 818 -23.52 31.97 17.37
CA ARG A 818 -22.94 32.80 18.44
C ARG A 818 -21.59 33.34 18.01
N GLU A 819 -21.38 34.60 18.31
CA GLU A 819 -20.11 35.27 18.03
C GLU A 819 -18.94 34.55 18.69
N VAL A 820 -17.91 34.34 17.92
CA VAL A 820 -16.66 33.72 18.39
C VAL A 820 -15.48 34.19 17.52
N ASN A 821 -14.37 34.42 18.16
CA ASN A 821 -13.08 34.66 17.51
C ASN A 821 -12.03 33.88 18.31
N THR A 822 -11.68 32.68 17.81
CA THR A 822 -10.78 31.77 18.50
C THR A 822 -9.95 30.97 17.50
N THR A 823 -8.79 30.52 17.93
CA THR A 823 -8.00 29.57 17.15
C THR A 823 -8.46 28.16 17.44
N VAL A 824 -8.82 27.40 16.40
CA VAL A 824 -9.14 25.99 16.47
C VAL A 824 -7.93 25.21 15.98
N ASP A 825 -7.49 24.21 16.76
CA ASP A 825 -6.41 23.29 16.40
C ASP A 825 -7.00 21.91 16.12
N ASP A 826 -7.04 21.54 14.85
CA ASP A 826 -7.59 20.29 14.35
C ASP A 826 -6.73 19.82 13.16
N TYR A 827 -5.63 19.09 13.46
CA TYR A 827 -4.54 18.77 12.51
C TYR A 827 -3.94 20.01 11.82
N GLY A 828 -3.83 21.09 12.58
CA GLY A 828 -3.35 22.39 12.17
C GLY A 828 -4.23 23.51 12.71
N LYS A 829 -3.63 24.69 12.87
CA LYS A 829 -4.29 25.85 13.47
C LYS A 829 -4.94 26.72 12.42
N GLU A 830 -6.19 27.10 12.67
CA GLU A 830 -6.92 28.04 11.83
C GLU A 830 -7.83 28.92 12.70
N GLN A 831 -8.07 30.16 12.25
CA GLN A 831 -8.90 31.09 12.97
C GLN A 831 -10.38 30.84 12.67
N MET A 832 -11.15 30.50 13.72
CA MET A 832 -12.60 30.42 13.71
C MET A 832 -13.20 31.78 14.06
N ILE A 833 -13.83 32.41 13.09
CA ILE A 833 -14.47 33.71 13.28
C ILE A 833 -15.93 33.63 12.86
N VAL A 834 -16.85 33.78 13.81
CA VAL A 834 -18.29 33.98 13.56
C VAL A 834 -18.65 35.37 14.04
N THR A 835 -19.15 36.19 13.13
CA THR A 835 -19.62 37.56 13.45
C THR A 835 -21.14 37.59 13.48
N GLN A 836 -21.72 38.51 14.24
CA GLN A 836 -23.17 38.75 14.26
C GLN A 836 -23.71 39.09 12.85
N GLN A 837 -22.94 39.87 12.07
CA GLN A 837 -23.34 40.18 10.69
C GLN A 837 -23.49 38.92 9.83
N ARG A 838 -22.52 37.99 9.93
CA ARG A 838 -22.59 36.72 9.19
C ARG A 838 -23.75 35.84 9.65
N ALA A 839 -23.97 35.75 10.95
CA ALA A 839 -25.10 35.03 11.53
C ALA A 839 -26.43 35.56 11.00
N ASP A 840 -26.60 36.89 11.01
CA ASP A 840 -27.83 37.54 10.56
C ASP A 840 -28.04 37.41 9.05
N GLU A 841 -26.96 37.45 8.26
CA GLU A 841 -27.02 37.17 6.83
C GLU A 841 -27.57 35.79 6.56
N VAL A 842 -27.02 34.74 7.19
CA VAL A 842 -27.46 33.35 6.99
C VAL A 842 -28.87 33.14 7.49
N LYS A 843 -29.24 33.63 8.67
CA LYS A 843 -30.61 33.60 9.18
C LYS A 843 -31.59 34.27 8.20
N GLY A 844 -31.20 35.43 7.64
CA GLY A 844 -31.97 36.11 6.61
C GLY A 844 -32.16 35.28 5.33
N ARG A 845 -31.14 34.51 4.94
CA ARG A 845 -31.24 33.57 3.81
C ARG A 845 -32.20 32.41 4.11
N ILE A 846 -32.13 31.81 5.31
CA ILE A 846 -33.06 30.77 5.75
C ILE A 846 -34.48 31.28 5.73
N LYS A 847 -34.74 32.47 6.31
CA LYS A 847 -36.06 33.10 6.31
C LYS A 847 -36.63 33.30 4.92
N LYS A 848 -35.77 33.67 3.93
CA LYS A 848 -36.19 33.82 2.53
C LYS A 848 -36.66 32.53 1.86
N LEU A 849 -36.32 31.35 2.41
CA LEU A 849 -36.81 30.06 1.94
C LEU A 849 -38.28 29.85 2.27
N ASN A 850 -38.85 30.68 3.16
CA ASN A 850 -40.25 30.60 3.59
C ASN A 850 -40.67 29.20 4.05
N LEU A 851 -39.86 28.60 4.91
CA LEU A 851 -40.05 27.27 5.46
C LEU A 851 -40.90 27.31 6.76
N HIS A 852 -41.43 26.13 7.15
CA HIS A 852 -42.10 26.00 8.42
C HIS A 852 -41.11 26.20 9.60
N ASP A 853 -41.42 27.17 10.49
CA ASP A 853 -40.59 27.48 11.66
C ASP A 853 -40.69 26.37 12.71
N MET A 854 -39.55 25.87 13.18
CA MET A 854 -39.48 24.78 14.15
C MET A 854 -39.36 25.25 15.61
N LYS A 855 -39.50 26.54 15.92
CA LYS A 855 -39.30 27.09 17.26
C LYS A 855 -40.24 26.53 18.34
N ASP A 856 -41.41 26.04 17.95
CA ASP A 856 -42.38 25.44 18.86
C ASP A 856 -42.14 23.93 19.13
N ILE A 857 -41.04 23.41 18.63
CA ILE A 857 -40.55 22.03 18.83
C ILE A 857 -39.23 22.10 19.56
N ALA A 858 -39.11 21.42 20.70
CA ALA A 858 -37.85 21.32 21.46
C ALA A 858 -36.90 20.32 20.78
N LEU A 859 -36.54 20.58 19.51
CA LEU A 859 -35.77 19.67 18.67
C LEU A 859 -34.35 19.42 19.22
N GLU A 860 -33.78 20.38 19.90
CA GLU A 860 -32.48 20.30 20.58
C GLU A 860 -32.44 19.24 21.69
N TYR A 861 -33.57 18.67 22.11
CA TYR A 861 -33.65 17.64 23.15
C TYR A 861 -34.04 16.25 22.61
N ILE A 862 -34.10 16.08 21.28
CA ILE A 862 -34.31 14.74 20.70
C ILE A 862 -33.13 13.83 20.97
N THR A 863 -33.40 12.60 21.39
CA THR A 863 -32.39 11.54 21.67
C THR A 863 -32.81 10.21 21.05
N ASP A 864 -31.94 9.21 21.04
CA ASP A 864 -32.26 7.88 20.51
C ASP A 864 -33.49 7.29 21.19
N ASN A 865 -33.63 7.50 22.50
CA ASN A 865 -34.72 6.94 23.32
C ASN A 865 -36.03 7.72 23.23
N ASN A 866 -36.01 9.03 22.99
CA ASN A 866 -37.22 9.86 22.99
C ASN A 866 -37.70 10.29 21.59
N SER A 867 -37.01 9.91 20.51
CA SER A 867 -37.33 10.32 19.14
C SER A 867 -38.78 9.98 18.72
N HIS A 868 -39.38 8.96 19.28
CA HIS A 868 -40.79 8.59 19.05
C HIS A 868 -41.78 9.64 19.54
N LEU A 869 -41.44 10.49 20.51
CA LEU A 869 -42.31 11.56 21.03
C LEU A 869 -42.47 12.70 20.04
N TYR A 870 -41.50 12.88 19.13
CA TYR A 870 -41.54 13.91 18.11
C TYR A 870 -42.44 13.61 16.90
N LYS A 871 -43.03 12.38 16.85
CA LYS A 871 -44.10 12.07 15.89
C LYS A 871 -45.39 12.79 16.17
N ASN A 872 -45.67 13.06 17.45
CA ASN A 872 -46.82 13.82 17.92
C ASN A 872 -46.36 14.79 19.00
N PRO A 873 -45.66 15.88 18.63
CA PRO A 873 -45.01 16.78 19.57
C PRO A 873 -46.04 17.57 20.45
N GLU A 874 -47.28 17.68 19.98
CA GLU A 874 -48.38 18.35 20.69
C GLU A 874 -48.91 17.55 21.91
N LYS A 875 -48.41 16.33 22.13
CA LYS A 875 -48.82 15.56 23.31
C LYS A 875 -48.43 16.31 24.59
N ILE A 876 -49.43 16.44 25.48
CA ILE A 876 -49.33 17.14 26.76
C ILE A 876 -48.44 16.34 27.71
N LEU A 877 -47.62 17.05 28.47
CA LEU A 877 -46.86 16.49 29.59
C LEU A 877 -47.81 15.87 30.60
N THR A 878 -47.53 14.64 31.03
CA THR A 878 -48.24 14.03 32.16
C THR A 878 -47.39 14.19 33.41
N LYS A 879 -47.96 14.91 34.41
CA LYS A 879 -47.26 15.17 35.68
C LYS A 879 -47.07 13.85 36.44
N GLY A 880 -45.85 13.67 36.94
CA GLY A 880 -45.46 12.54 37.78
C GLY A 880 -45.27 12.89 39.24
N GLN A 881 -44.41 12.14 39.89
CA GLN A 881 -44.05 12.36 41.28
C GLN A 881 -43.12 13.55 41.45
N SER A 882 -43.07 14.10 42.66
CA SER A 882 -42.06 15.07 43.08
C SER A 882 -40.65 14.49 42.93
N ALA A 883 -39.70 15.32 42.57
CA ALA A 883 -38.30 14.90 42.51
C ALA A 883 -37.76 14.55 43.90
N SER A 884 -37.08 13.41 43.98
CA SER A 884 -36.32 13.00 45.18
C SER A 884 -34.88 13.40 45.01
N ILE A 885 -34.34 14.14 45.97
CA ILE A 885 -33.00 14.70 45.93
C ILE A 885 -32.12 14.08 47.00
N SER A 886 -30.93 13.61 46.62
CA SER A 886 -29.94 13.07 47.53
C SER A 886 -28.54 13.60 47.12
N GLY A 887 -28.07 14.56 47.90
CA GLY A 887 -26.87 15.34 47.49
C GLY A 887 -27.15 16.05 46.17
N ASN A 888 -26.31 15.84 45.18
CA ASN A 888 -26.46 16.41 43.83
C ASN A 888 -27.26 15.50 42.87
N THR A 889 -27.68 14.33 43.33
CA THR A 889 -28.40 13.35 42.49
C THR A 889 -29.89 13.59 42.60
N ILE A 890 -30.53 13.77 41.47
CA ILE A 890 -31.98 14.02 41.29
C ILE A 890 -32.59 12.77 40.67
N ARG A 891 -33.74 12.34 41.27
CA ARG A 891 -34.51 11.21 40.76
C ARG A 891 -35.95 11.67 40.53
N ILE A 892 -36.43 11.47 39.30
CA ILE A 892 -37.77 11.88 38.88
C ILE A 892 -38.44 10.66 38.25
N SER A 893 -39.70 10.39 38.64
CA SER A 893 -40.49 9.26 38.11
C SER A 893 -41.91 9.65 37.77
N GLY A 894 -42.53 8.89 36.88
CA GLY A 894 -43.92 9.04 36.47
C GLY A 894 -44.23 10.20 35.51
N TRP A 895 -43.26 10.98 35.13
CA TRP A 895 -43.38 12.04 34.13
C TRP A 895 -43.34 11.44 32.71
N ASN A 896 -44.45 11.58 31.98
CA ASN A 896 -44.53 11.02 30.61
C ASN A 896 -44.55 12.15 29.57
N ASN A 897 -44.20 11.84 28.34
CA ASN A 897 -44.02 12.74 27.23
C ASN A 897 -42.98 13.84 27.52
N THR A 898 -42.00 13.56 28.38
CA THR A 898 -40.91 14.46 28.76
C THR A 898 -39.65 14.11 27.94
N VAL A 899 -39.00 15.08 27.34
CA VAL A 899 -37.79 14.92 26.55
C VAL A 899 -36.53 15.39 27.29
N ALA A 900 -36.70 16.38 28.22
CA ALA A 900 -35.60 16.88 29.02
C ALA A 900 -36.08 17.39 30.38
N PHE A 901 -35.17 17.43 31.36
CA PHE A 901 -35.35 18.17 32.63
C PHE A 901 -34.34 19.32 32.68
N GLU A 902 -34.88 20.56 32.72
CA GLU A 902 -34.08 21.76 32.84
C GLU A 902 -33.99 22.13 34.32
N VAL A 903 -32.78 22.49 34.81
CA VAL A 903 -32.54 22.91 36.18
C VAL A 903 -32.10 24.37 36.17
N TYR A 904 -32.84 25.22 36.88
CA TYR A 904 -32.61 26.65 36.99
C TYR A 904 -32.12 27.00 38.40
N ASP A 905 -31.22 27.98 38.48
CA ASP A 905 -30.76 28.52 39.76
C ASP A 905 -31.79 29.49 40.39
N GLU A 906 -31.48 30.00 41.55
CA GLU A 906 -32.32 30.95 42.30
C GLU A 906 -32.55 32.29 41.60
N LYS A 907 -31.73 32.60 40.56
CA LYS A 907 -31.87 33.77 39.69
C LYS A 907 -32.59 33.46 38.39
N ASN A 908 -33.14 32.26 38.28
CA ASN A 908 -33.78 31.74 37.08
C ASN A 908 -32.84 31.61 35.88
N ASN A 909 -31.55 31.40 36.11
CA ASN A 909 -30.62 31.02 35.04
C ASN A 909 -30.64 29.50 34.85
N LEU A 910 -30.83 29.05 33.64
CA LEU A 910 -30.68 27.66 33.25
C LEU A 910 -29.19 27.27 33.34
N PHE A 911 -28.84 26.24 34.13
CA PHE A 911 -27.45 25.84 34.32
C PHE A 911 -27.20 24.34 34.08
N PHE A 912 -28.27 23.54 34.06
CA PHE A 912 -28.14 22.13 33.82
C PHE A 912 -29.34 21.61 33.05
N ILE A 913 -29.15 20.66 32.13
CA ILE A 913 -30.18 20.01 31.34
C ILE A 913 -29.90 18.50 31.26
N ALA A 914 -30.84 17.69 31.76
CA ALA A 914 -30.76 16.25 31.72
C ALA A 914 -31.63 15.69 30.60
N ASP A 915 -31.10 14.66 29.88
CA ASP A 915 -31.94 13.79 29.08
C ASP A 915 -32.97 13.06 29.97
N ALA A 916 -34.22 13.10 29.57
CA ALA A 916 -35.32 12.48 30.35
C ALA A 916 -35.57 11.03 30.03
N SER A 917 -34.89 10.43 29.06
CA SER A 917 -35.20 9.12 28.48
C SER A 917 -34.38 7.98 29.05
N TYR A 918 -34.76 7.46 30.18
CA TYR A 918 -34.24 6.24 30.78
C TYR A 918 -35.30 5.16 30.86
N PRO A 919 -35.67 4.49 29.73
CA PRO A 919 -36.84 3.58 29.70
C PRO A 919 -36.73 2.40 30.64
N GLU A 920 -35.50 1.89 30.86
CA GLU A 920 -35.24 0.72 31.68
C GLU A 920 -35.54 0.94 33.18
N LEU A 921 -35.51 2.18 33.63
CA LEU A 921 -35.64 2.52 35.04
C LEU A 921 -37.05 3.02 35.40
N GLY A 922 -37.91 3.33 34.42
CA GLY A 922 -39.20 4.00 34.64
C GLY A 922 -39.05 5.36 35.31
N ARG A 923 -37.82 5.90 35.34
CA ARG A 923 -37.47 7.12 36.03
C ARG A 923 -36.21 7.73 35.40
N ALA A 924 -36.10 9.03 35.41
CA ALA A 924 -34.87 9.77 35.13
C ALA A 924 -34.00 9.87 36.40
N VAL A 925 -32.73 9.58 36.27
CA VAL A 925 -31.74 9.77 37.34
C VAL A 925 -30.54 10.54 36.77
N PHE A 926 -30.22 11.68 37.28
CA PHE A 926 -29.09 12.49 36.86
C PHE A 926 -28.42 13.19 38.02
N THR A 927 -27.18 13.61 37.86
CA THR A 927 -26.40 14.32 38.89
C THR A 927 -26.00 15.67 38.33
N ILE A 928 -26.39 16.74 39.00
CA ILE A 928 -26.03 18.10 38.64
C ILE A 928 -24.58 18.40 39.00
N ASN A 929 -23.96 19.35 38.30
CA ASN A 929 -22.56 19.71 38.41
C ASN A 929 -22.23 20.69 39.56
N GLN A 930 -23.18 21.02 40.42
CA GLN A 930 -23.02 21.87 41.59
C GLN A 930 -23.88 21.37 42.73
N ASN A 931 -23.65 21.90 43.95
CA ASN A 931 -24.43 21.53 45.14
C ASN A 931 -25.89 21.94 44.98
N TRP A 932 -26.80 21.01 45.35
CA TRP A 932 -28.22 21.26 45.32
C TRP A 932 -28.60 22.40 46.29
N ASN A 933 -29.51 23.24 45.84
CA ASN A 933 -30.12 24.28 46.64
C ASN A 933 -31.67 24.16 46.54
N SER A 934 -32.37 24.24 47.67
CA SER A 934 -33.85 24.11 47.73
C SER A 934 -34.60 25.20 46.93
N LYS A 935 -33.94 26.29 46.56
CA LYS A 935 -34.52 27.32 45.70
C LYS A 935 -34.39 27.05 44.21
N TYR A 936 -33.72 25.97 43.82
CA TYR A 936 -33.61 25.61 42.41
C TYR A 936 -34.95 25.13 41.87
N VAL A 937 -35.19 25.39 40.61
CA VAL A 937 -36.42 25.01 39.93
C VAL A 937 -36.11 23.97 38.89
N ILE A 938 -36.81 22.84 38.91
CA ILE A 938 -36.74 21.83 37.90
C ILE A 938 -37.97 21.97 37.00
N LYS A 939 -37.78 21.98 35.69
CA LYS A 939 -38.86 21.96 34.69
C LYS A 939 -38.75 20.75 33.79
N ALA A 940 -39.85 20.03 33.63
CA ALA A 940 -40.01 19.00 32.61
C ALA A 940 -40.36 19.68 31.28
N VAL A 941 -39.72 19.24 30.18
CA VAL A 941 -39.93 19.83 28.86
C VAL A 941 -40.54 18.74 27.94
N SER A 942 -41.63 19.11 27.22
CA SER A 942 -42.19 18.23 26.17
C SER A 942 -41.54 18.41 24.81
N ALA A 943 -41.78 17.49 23.88
CA ALA A 943 -41.36 17.64 22.50
C ALA A 943 -41.94 18.89 21.82
N GLY A 944 -43.18 19.29 22.19
CA GLY A 944 -43.81 20.52 21.76
C GLY A 944 -43.42 21.75 22.54
N ASN A 945 -42.25 21.76 23.15
CA ASN A 945 -41.62 22.90 23.84
C ASN A 945 -42.39 23.47 25.06
N ALA A 946 -43.40 22.73 25.58
CA ALA A 946 -44.09 23.10 26.81
C ALA A 946 -43.21 22.74 28.02
N ARG A 947 -43.32 23.58 29.07
CA ARG A 947 -42.56 23.40 30.32
C ARG A 947 -43.50 23.37 31.54
N GLU A 948 -43.29 22.37 32.39
CA GLU A 948 -44.04 22.21 33.64
C GLU A 948 -43.06 22.08 34.82
N ILE A 949 -43.38 22.71 35.94
CA ILE A 949 -42.54 22.63 37.13
C ILE A 949 -42.68 21.23 37.75
N VAL A 950 -41.53 20.62 38.01
CA VAL A 950 -41.42 19.38 38.78
C VAL A 950 -41.31 19.78 40.28
N PRO A 951 -42.28 19.45 41.12
CA PRO A 951 -42.14 19.67 42.56
C PRO A 951 -40.98 18.88 43.14
N HIS A 952 -40.31 19.38 44.13
CA HIS A 952 -39.29 18.67 44.91
C HIS A 952 -39.48 18.96 46.39
N ASN A 953 -39.03 18.03 47.24
CA ASN A 953 -39.07 18.15 48.68
C ASN A 953 -37.80 18.81 49.21
#